data_5d6cccbe18fb1c657e9fbb75a125a72f
#
_entry.id   5d6cccbe18fb1c657e9fbb75a125a72f
#
_cell.length_a   1.000
_cell.length_b   1.000
_cell.length_c   1.000
_cell.angle_alpha   90.00
_cell.angle_beta   90.00
_cell.angle_gamma   90.00
#
_symmetry.space_group_name_H-M   'P 1'
#
loop_
_entity.id
_entity.type
_entity.pdbx_description
1 polymer ?
#
loop_
_entity_poly.entity_id
_entity_poly.type
_entity_poly.pdbx_seq_one_letter_code
_entity_poly.pdbx_strand_id
1 'polypeptide(L)'
;MLKNTILIGLFASNFLLFSCSEYEKAIFESVSLTENWTFQSENLEEALEADVPGNFTMDLMHHGLIKHPYIKAYASHLETGCEDVIYRCEFDFPGMHYPYQDLVFDGIDTYATVFLNGELLGKTDNMHRQYRFSIENLKEENNRLEVIISAPLNVLDSLVAASQFVLPEDFAHMRKAAFQFGWDWAPETPSLGIWRDVRIEGYEDFRLISSWVETQAIQDESAEMMLVVKLDVKTETELKLDFQSDDFYFVSQTVSLQAGEAVLHFPFTIESPELWYPNGMGNSFLYPAKLRMKTDNGMLEKQMNFGVRTIKLRRDKDSIGEIFEFVVNGIPVFAKGANYVPQDAFLVHENHEALLQSCVDANFNMLRVWGGGIYEDEQFYELCDSLGIMIWQDFMFACALYPGYNQFFDNVRQEVQYQTDRLRGHACLALWCGNNEVKNAWFDWGWQSVFNWSDADSVQIWKQNTFLFDTLIPDILSESGVASDYLPSSPVWGWGHDESLTEGDNHYWGVWWGEEPFEAYRKHTGRFMSEFGFQAWPTQKMLDYMHDGEVLEIESDIMIAHQRHPFGDRLIRETMQQYFYIPETAVAYGQMSQQVQAFGISEAIRWFRTQPKCSGSLYWQLNDCWPAISWSSIDYFGEWKALHYAVKDAYAPYMLYAVQVHNKLMGYVVSDAPENRDVMLSLEWFDDEGLLVFTETKRIRSEAYNHRSEFVLDVPQSLQSNTGWQLEMKLKTDNEILAKYTYSPKF
;
A
#
# COMPACT_ATOMS: atom_id res chain seq x y z
N MET A 1 -15.80 -13.42 -62.27
CA MET A 1 -16.36 -14.66 -62.83
C MET A 1 -16.60 -15.61 -61.68
N LEU A 2 -17.82 -15.66 -61.17
CA LEU A 2 -18.76 -16.77 -61.32
C LEU A 2 -18.16 -18.13 -60.95
N LYS A 3 -18.63 -18.84 -59.91
CA LYS A 3 -19.97 -19.48 -59.84
C LYS A 3 -20.33 -19.90 -58.42
N ASN A 4 -21.59 -19.64 -58.06
CA ASN A 4 -22.36 -20.29 -57.02
C ASN A 4 -22.40 -21.82 -57.14
N THR A 5 -22.44 -22.48 -55.98
CA THR A 5 -23.12 -23.76 -55.89
C THR A 5 -23.83 -23.85 -54.53
N ILE A 6 -25.14 -23.84 -54.62
CA ILE A 6 -26.10 -24.13 -53.55
C ILE A 6 -26.05 -25.63 -53.28
N LEU A 7 -25.98 -26.07 -52.04
CA LEU A 7 -26.40 -27.41 -51.66
C LEU A 7 -27.40 -27.35 -50.51
N ILE A 8 -28.59 -27.80 -50.84
CA ILE A 8 -29.75 -27.99 -49.96
C ILE A 8 -29.60 -29.33 -49.24
N GLY A 9 -29.94 -29.33 -47.98
CA GLY A 9 -30.58 -30.53 -47.43
C GLY A 9 -30.00 -31.11 -46.16
N LEU A 10 -30.70 -31.05 -45.15
CA LEU A 10 -31.43 -32.07 -44.37
C LEU A 10 -31.61 -31.56 -42.94
N PHE A 11 -32.84 -31.21 -42.61
CA PHE A 11 -33.29 -31.05 -41.25
C PHE A 11 -33.22 -32.39 -40.52
N ALA A 12 -32.28 -32.49 -39.57
CA ALA A 12 -32.36 -33.48 -38.50
C ALA A 12 -32.91 -32.75 -37.28
N SER A 13 -34.13 -33.02 -36.91
CA SER A 13 -34.77 -32.58 -35.66
C SER A 13 -34.07 -33.24 -34.48
N ASN A 14 -33.11 -32.56 -33.90
CA ASN A 14 -32.61 -32.88 -32.59
C ASN A 14 -33.63 -32.33 -31.56
N PHE A 15 -34.34 -33.20 -30.90
CA PHE A 15 -35.03 -32.95 -29.65
C PHE A 15 -33.94 -32.55 -28.61
N LEU A 16 -33.75 -31.24 -28.41
CA LEU A 16 -33.10 -30.72 -27.25
C LEU A 16 -34.02 -31.00 -26.06
N LEU A 17 -33.67 -32.00 -25.29
CA LEU A 17 -34.09 -32.10 -23.89
C LEU A 17 -33.55 -30.87 -23.19
N PHE A 18 -34.38 -29.85 -23.03
CA PHE A 18 -34.18 -28.82 -22.05
C PHE A 18 -34.25 -29.50 -20.67
N SER A 19 -33.10 -29.76 -20.07
CA SER A 19 -33.00 -29.93 -18.66
C SER A 19 -33.44 -28.58 -18.09
N CYS A 20 -34.63 -28.48 -17.51
CA CYS A 20 -34.97 -27.44 -16.57
C CYS A 20 -34.02 -27.62 -15.35
N SER A 21 -32.88 -26.98 -15.37
CA SER A 21 -32.29 -26.59 -14.10
C SER A 21 -33.23 -25.54 -13.56
N GLU A 22 -33.92 -25.84 -12.45
CA GLU A 22 -34.57 -24.84 -11.64
C GLU A 22 -33.50 -23.78 -11.32
N TYR A 23 -33.62 -22.59 -11.88
CA TYR A 23 -32.82 -21.45 -11.45
C TYR A 23 -33.23 -21.15 -10.01
N GLU A 24 -32.36 -21.49 -9.08
CA GLU A 24 -32.59 -21.13 -7.68
C GLU A 24 -32.65 -19.59 -7.59
N LYS A 25 -33.65 -19.06 -6.90
CA LYS A 25 -33.86 -17.62 -6.72
C LYS A 25 -32.63 -17.06 -5.99
N ALA A 26 -32.11 -15.94 -6.47
CA ALA A 26 -31.09 -15.20 -5.72
C ALA A 26 -31.71 -14.57 -4.46
N ILE A 27 -31.03 -14.66 -3.33
CA ILE A 27 -31.43 -14.01 -2.06
C ILE A 27 -30.71 -12.70 -1.82
N PHE A 28 -29.88 -12.30 -2.75
CA PHE A 28 -29.13 -11.04 -2.74
C PHE A 28 -29.03 -10.50 -4.16
N GLU A 29 -29.19 -9.20 -4.31
CA GLU A 29 -28.96 -8.48 -5.55
C GLU A 29 -28.32 -7.12 -5.25
N SER A 30 -27.47 -6.64 -6.14
CA SER A 30 -26.84 -5.33 -6.04
C SER A 30 -26.96 -4.59 -7.36
N VAL A 31 -27.39 -3.33 -7.29
CA VAL A 31 -27.52 -2.43 -8.45
C VAL A 31 -26.69 -1.19 -8.22
N SER A 32 -25.67 -1.00 -9.05
CA SER A 32 -24.80 0.19 -9.01
C SER A 32 -25.55 1.45 -9.45
N LEU A 33 -25.24 2.56 -8.80
CA LEU A 33 -25.75 3.90 -9.10
C LEU A 33 -24.60 4.83 -9.51
N THR A 34 -23.92 4.51 -10.63
CA THR A 34 -22.78 5.29 -11.13
C THR A 34 -23.13 6.22 -12.30
N GLU A 35 -24.36 6.15 -12.80
CA GLU A 35 -24.81 6.94 -13.93
C GLU A 35 -25.77 8.08 -13.51
N ASN A 36 -25.93 9.08 -14.37
CA ASN A 36 -26.87 10.21 -14.22
C ASN A 36 -26.65 11.08 -12.98
N TRP A 37 -25.40 11.23 -12.57
CA TRP A 37 -25.05 12.15 -11.51
C TRP A 37 -24.85 13.58 -12.03
N THR A 38 -25.24 14.53 -11.21
CA THR A 38 -24.96 15.96 -11.40
C THR A 38 -24.41 16.54 -10.09
N PHE A 39 -23.60 17.59 -10.20
CA PHE A 39 -23.15 18.35 -9.05
C PHE A 39 -23.52 19.82 -9.17
N GLN A 40 -23.63 20.50 -8.04
CA GLN A 40 -23.88 21.93 -7.95
C GLN A 40 -23.24 22.50 -6.69
N SER A 41 -22.53 23.63 -6.83
CA SER A 41 -22.07 24.45 -5.71
C SER A 41 -22.71 25.85 -5.77
N GLU A 42 -22.48 26.68 -4.76
CA GLU A 42 -23.02 28.05 -4.72
C GLU A 42 -22.45 28.95 -5.82
N ASN A 43 -21.27 28.62 -6.37
CA ASN A 43 -20.61 29.38 -7.42
C ASN A 43 -21.03 28.94 -8.84
N LEU A 44 -21.89 27.95 -8.98
CA LEU A 44 -22.39 27.45 -10.27
C LEU A 44 -23.84 27.87 -10.48
N GLU A 45 -24.13 28.54 -11.63
CA GLU A 45 -25.48 28.97 -12.01
C GLU A 45 -26.43 27.78 -12.27
N GLU A 46 -25.89 26.67 -12.82
CA GLU A 46 -26.64 25.46 -13.16
C GLU A 46 -25.88 24.22 -12.67
N ALA A 47 -26.62 23.13 -12.42
CA ALA A 47 -26.03 21.84 -12.13
C ALA A 47 -25.30 21.28 -13.37
N LEU A 48 -24.14 20.70 -13.18
CA LEU A 48 -23.32 20.09 -14.22
C LEU A 48 -23.23 18.57 -14.01
N GLU A 49 -22.90 17.84 -15.05
CA GLU A 49 -22.67 16.39 -15.01
C GLU A 49 -21.46 16.06 -14.10
N ALA A 50 -21.61 15.03 -13.29
CA ALA A 50 -20.59 14.57 -12.34
C ALA A 50 -20.15 13.13 -12.64
N ASP A 51 -18.88 12.84 -12.43
CA ASP A 51 -18.37 11.49 -12.41
C ASP A 51 -18.50 10.90 -10.99
N VAL A 52 -19.15 9.72 -10.87
CA VAL A 52 -19.25 8.96 -9.62
C VAL A 52 -18.94 7.48 -9.91
N PRO A 53 -17.87 6.91 -9.29
CA PRO A 53 -16.95 7.53 -8.33
C PRO A 53 -16.12 8.68 -8.90
N GLY A 54 -15.89 9.72 -8.07
CA GLY A 54 -15.13 10.90 -8.49
C GLY A 54 -15.04 11.97 -7.40
N ASN A 55 -14.60 13.15 -7.80
CA ASN A 55 -14.52 14.28 -6.89
C ASN A 55 -14.75 15.62 -7.59
N PHE A 56 -15.17 16.60 -6.80
CA PHE A 56 -15.55 17.93 -7.26
C PHE A 56 -14.45 18.67 -8.07
N THR A 57 -13.19 18.55 -7.65
CA THR A 57 -12.07 19.22 -8.34
C THR A 57 -11.91 18.67 -9.77
N MET A 58 -12.01 17.36 -9.94
CA MET A 58 -11.90 16.72 -11.25
C MET A 58 -13.13 17.00 -12.12
N ASP A 59 -14.32 17.05 -11.53
CA ASP A 59 -15.55 17.47 -12.24
C ASP A 59 -15.43 18.88 -12.79
N LEU A 60 -14.95 19.84 -11.97
CA LEU A 60 -14.70 21.23 -12.42
C LEU A 60 -13.67 21.28 -13.56
N MET A 61 -12.64 20.47 -13.49
CA MET A 61 -11.63 20.38 -14.54
C MET A 61 -12.21 19.79 -15.83
N HIS A 62 -13.03 18.73 -15.73
CA HIS A 62 -13.70 18.11 -16.87
C HIS A 62 -14.55 19.14 -17.63
N HIS A 63 -15.25 20.01 -16.92
CA HIS A 63 -16.04 21.08 -17.50
C HIS A 63 -15.22 22.32 -17.94
N GLY A 64 -13.89 22.30 -17.76
CA GLY A 64 -12.99 23.41 -18.14
C GLY A 64 -13.15 24.67 -17.28
N LEU A 65 -13.74 24.54 -16.10
CA LEU A 65 -13.95 25.65 -15.15
C LEU A 65 -12.67 25.98 -14.39
N ILE A 66 -11.81 25.01 -14.18
CA ILE A 66 -10.47 25.18 -13.62
C ILE A 66 -9.43 24.55 -14.54
N LYS A 67 -8.18 24.99 -14.41
CA LYS A 67 -7.05 24.37 -15.13
C LYS A 67 -6.60 23.11 -14.43
N HIS A 68 -5.87 22.26 -15.17
CA HIS A 68 -5.30 21.04 -14.60
C HIS A 68 -4.37 21.37 -13.44
N PRO A 69 -4.61 20.78 -12.23
CA PRO A 69 -3.90 21.13 -11.01
C PRO A 69 -2.40 20.87 -11.07
N TYR A 70 -1.97 19.91 -11.85
CA TYR A 70 -0.57 19.46 -11.89
C TYR A 70 0.34 20.27 -12.83
N ILE A 71 -0.15 21.26 -13.57
CA ILE A 71 0.66 21.99 -14.55
C ILE A 71 0.80 23.42 -14.03
N LYS A 72 0.64 24.27 -13.61
CA LYS A 72 0.92 25.70 -13.28
C LYS A 72 -0.02 26.32 -12.25
N ALA A 73 -1.05 25.65 -11.84
CA ALA A 73 -2.15 26.29 -11.13
C ALA A 73 -2.64 25.56 -9.89
N TYR A 74 -1.82 24.69 -9.26
CA TYR A 74 -2.26 23.91 -8.11
C TYR A 74 -2.78 24.75 -6.93
N ALA A 75 -2.32 26.00 -6.77
CA ALA A 75 -2.79 26.89 -5.69
C ALA A 75 -4.28 27.27 -5.80
N SER A 76 -4.88 27.24 -7.00
CA SER A 76 -6.30 27.53 -7.20
C SER A 76 -7.23 26.40 -6.72
N HIS A 77 -6.69 25.21 -6.41
CA HIS A 77 -7.47 24.05 -5.99
C HIS A 77 -7.80 24.04 -4.50
N LEU A 78 -7.10 24.85 -3.70
CA LEU A 78 -7.47 25.07 -2.30
C LEU A 78 -8.88 25.67 -2.18
N GLU A 79 -9.28 26.52 -3.15
CA GLU A 79 -10.60 27.13 -3.16
C GLU A 79 -11.72 26.09 -3.30
N THR A 80 -11.48 24.96 -3.98
CA THR A 80 -12.47 23.88 -4.11
C THR A 80 -12.78 23.19 -2.78
N GLY A 81 -11.85 23.19 -1.83
CA GLY A 81 -12.06 22.70 -0.46
C GLY A 81 -12.89 23.62 0.44
N CYS A 82 -13.26 24.82 -0.04
CA CYS A 82 -14.05 25.81 0.72
C CYS A 82 -15.53 25.86 0.31
N GLU A 83 -15.97 25.05 -0.66
CA GLU A 83 -17.34 25.07 -1.18
C GLU A 83 -18.12 23.83 -0.75
N ASP A 84 -19.35 24.03 -0.27
CA ASP A 84 -20.33 22.93 -0.12
C ASP A 84 -20.82 22.50 -1.51
N VAL A 85 -20.92 21.19 -1.73
CA VAL A 85 -21.36 20.63 -3.01
C VAL A 85 -22.53 19.69 -2.83
N ILE A 86 -23.50 19.80 -3.73
CA ILE A 86 -24.67 18.94 -3.77
C ILE A 86 -24.54 18.02 -4.97
N TYR A 87 -24.37 16.72 -4.73
CA TYR A 87 -24.46 15.69 -5.74
C TYR A 87 -25.88 15.16 -5.81
N ARG A 88 -26.40 14.97 -7.04
CA ARG A 88 -27.75 14.45 -7.29
C ARG A 88 -27.72 13.36 -8.35
N CYS A 89 -28.46 12.27 -8.07
CA CYS A 89 -28.71 11.21 -9.03
C CYS A 89 -30.22 11.02 -9.16
N GLU A 90 -30.74 11.06 -10.39
CA GLU A 90 -32.12 10.71 -10.71
C GLU A 90 -32.14 9.36 -11.42
N PHE A 91 -32.91 8.41 -10.89
CA PHE A 91 -32.93 7.04 -11.40
C PHE A 91 -34.30 6.36 -11.26
N ASP A 92 -34.53 5.43 -12.15
CA ASP A 92 -35.65 4.50 -12.07
C ASP A 92 -35.15 3.18 -11.47
N PHE A 93 -36.02 2.55 -10.67
CA PHE A 93 -35.68 1.31 -10.00
C PHE A 93 -36.78 0.27 -10.18
N PRO A 94 -36.97 -0.25 -11.41
CA PRO A 94 -38.04 -1.20 -11.69
C PRO A 94 -37.66 -2.60 -11.19
N GLY A 95 -38.02 -2.94 -9.97
CA GLY A 95 -38.24 -4.32 -9.68
C GLY A 95 -37.25 -5.13 -8.84
N MET A 96 -36.50 -4.52 -7.94
CA MET A 96 -35.90 -5.30 -6.86
C MET A 96 -36.93 -5.54 -5.76
N HIS A 97 -37.43 -6.80 -5.63
CA HIS A 97 -38.45 -7.14 -4.65
C HIS A 97 -37.86 -7.94 -3.49
N TYR A 98 -37.01 -7.28 -2.68
CA TYR A 98 -36.50 -7.85 -1.46
C TYR A 98 -37.11 -7.15 -0.24
N PRO A 99 -37.36 -7.88 0.86
CA PRO A 99 -37.94 -7.29 2.07
C PRO A 99 -37.00 -6.29 2.77
N TYR A 100 -35.68 -6.41 2.53
CA TYR A 100 -34.66 -5.53 3.07
C TYR A 100 -33.88 -4.91 1.93
N GLN A 101 -33.72 -3.59 1.98
CA GLN A 101 -32.94 -2.83 0.99
C GLN A 101 -32.09 -1.80 1.70
N ASP A 102 -30.85 -1.68 1.27
CA ASP A 102 -29.91 -0.69 1.77
C ASP A 102 -29.31 0.12 0.62
N LEU A 103 -29.18 1.44 0.81
CA LEU A 103 -28.31 2.29 0.03
C LEU A 103 -26.90 2.27 0.64
N VAL A 104 -25.91 1.92 -0.18
CA VAL A 104 -24.54 1.68 0.26
C VAL A 104 -23.59 2.62 -0.46
N PHE A 105 -22.74 3.31 0.31
CA PHE A 105 -21.60 4.07 -0.18
C PHE A 105 -20.32 3.43 0.34
N ASP A 106 -19.44 3.02 -0.52
CA ASP A 106 -18.14 2.47 -0.12
C ASP A 106 -17.14 3.55 0.32
N GLY A 107 -17.41 4.82 -0.05
CA GLY A 107 -16.66 5.97 0.42
C GLY A 107 -17.26 7.30 0.00
N ILE A 108 -17.49 8.17 0.99
CA ILE A 108 -17.81 9.59 0.80
C ILE A 108 -16.73 10.42 1.48
N ASP A 109 -16.18 11.39 0.78
CA ASP A 109 -15.14 12.27 1.29
C ASP A 109 -15.72 13.66 1.55
N THR A 110 -16.04 14.02 2.78
CA THR A 110 -15.97 13.31 4.07
C THR A 110 -17.27 13.50 4.85
N TYR A 111 -17.64 14.78 5.13
CA TYR A 111 -18.84 15.14 5.90
C TYR A 111 -20.02 15.35 4.96
N ALA A 112 -20.95 14.44 4.96
CA ALA A 112 -22.12 14.56 4.08
C ALA A 112 -23.44 14.33 4.82
N THR A 113 -24.53 14.84 4.21
CA THR A 113 -25.91 14.54 4.58
C THR A 113 -26.60 13.91 3.38
N VAL A 114 -27.19 12.72 3.57
CA VAL A 114 -27.75 11.90 2.51
C VAL A 114 -29.27 11.89 2.59
N PHE A 115 -29.93 12.18 1.46
CA PHE A 115 -31.39 12.17 1.32
C PHE A 115 -31.82 11.27 0.15
N LEU A 116 -32.88 10.48 0.33
CA LEU A 116 -33.55 9.77 -0.75
C LEU A 116 -35.01 10.21 -0.82
N ASN A 117 -35.44 10.67 -1.99
CA ASN A 117 -36.81 11.16 -2.23
C ASN A 117 -37.25 12.26 -1.25
N GLY A 118 -36.26 13.06 -0.76
CA GLY A 118 -36.46 14.14 0.20
C GLY A 118 -36.49 13.72 1.67
N GLU A 119 -36.35 12.44 1.97
CA GLU A 119 -36.21 11.90 3.32
C GLU A 119 -34.73 11.82 3.74
N LEU A 120 -34.42 12.29 4.93
CA LEU A 120 -33.07 12.20 5.50
C LEU A 120 -32.75 10.75 5.86
N LEU A 121 -31.74 10.17 5.23
CA LEU A 121 -31.24 8.84 5.56
C LEU A 121 -30.19 8.87 6.67
N GLY A 122 -29.25 9.82 6.61
CA GLY A 122 -28.20 9.94 7.62
C GLY A 122 -27.07 10.88 7.23
N LYS A 123 -25.96 10.79 7.98
CA LYS A 123 -24.77 11.62 7.80
C LYS A 123 -23.52 10.76 7.77
N THR A 124 -22.46 11.32 7.16
CA THR A 124 -21.11 10.73 7.13
C THR A 124 -20.09 11.67 7.78
N ASP A 125 -18.96 11.12 8.26
CA ASP A 125 -17.90 11.86 8.95
C ASP A 125 -16.51 11.19 8.81
N ASN A 126 -16.37 10.22 7.90
CA ASN A 126 -15.14 9.43 7.72
C ASN A 126 -15.07 8.88 6.29
N MET A 127 -14.01 9.20 5.54
CA MET A 127 -13.84 8.71 4.18
C MET A 127 -13.32 7.27 4.09
N HIS A 128 -12.81 6.72 5.20
CA HIS A 128 -12.12 5.43 5.24
C HIS A 128 -13.03 4.24 5.55
N ARG A 129 -14.34 4.43 5.55
CA ARG A 129 -15.31 3.35 5.82
C ARG A 129 -16.57 3.45 4.97
N GLN A 130 -17.23 2.32 4.81
CA GLN A 130 -18.51 2.21 4.16
C GLN A 130 -19.63 2.83 5.01
N TYR A 131 -20.61 3.45 4.35
CA TYR A 131 -21.87 3.87 4.95
C TYR A 131 -23.02 3.12 4.33
N ARG A 132 -23.94 2.67 5.19
CA ARG A 132 -25.10 1.87 4.81
C ARG A 132 -26.34 2.45 5.46
N PHE A 133 -27.36 2.73 4.63
CA PHE A 133 -28.63 3.31 5.06
C PHE A 133 -29.76 2.39 4.62
N SER A 134 -30.56 1.88 5.57
CA SER A 134 -31.79 1.14 5.25
C SER A 134 -32.79 2.07 4.57
N ILE A 135 -33.39 1.61 3.47
CA ILE A 135 -34.31 2.39 2.65
C ILE A 135 -35.68 1.71 2.55
N GLU A 136 -36.74 2.47 2.85
CA GLU A 136 -38.14 2.00 2.79
C GLU A 136 -38.98 2.74 1.74
N ASN A 137 -38.50 3.90 1.24
CA ASN A 137 -39.21 4.81 0.37
C ASN A 137 -38.75 4.77 -1.09
N LEU A 138 -38.16 3.68 -1.54
CA LEU A 138 -37.73 3.47 -2.92
C LEU A 138 -38.94 3.29 -3.81
N LYS A 139 -38.93 3.99 -4.95
CA LYS A 139 -40.04 3.99 -5.95
C LYS A 139 -39.60 3.21 -7.20
N GLU A 140 -40.57 2.74 -7.98
CA GLU A 140 -40.26 2.10 -9.26
C GLU A 140 -39.71 3.11 -10.29
N GLU A 141 -40.17 4.37 -10.24
CA GLU A 141 -39.72 5.43 -11.15
C GLU A 141 -39.49 6.75 -10.40
N ASN A 142 -38.64 7.60 -10.97
CA ASN A 142 -38.35 8.96 -10.51
C ASN A 142 -37.86 9.04 -9.06
N ASN A 143 -36.88 8.19 -8.70
CA ASN A 143 -36.15 8.35 -7.46
C ASN A 143 -35.15 9.50 -7.59
N ARG A 144 -34.94 10.21 -6.49
CA ARG A 144 -33.97 11.27 -6.38
C ARG A 144 -33.09 11.04 -5.14
N LEU A 145 -31.82 10.74 -5.37
CA LEU A 145 -30.79 10.67 -4.35
C LEU A 145 -30.05 12.02 -4.32
N GLU A 146 -29.90 12.59 -3.14
CA GLU A 146 -29.19 13.84 -2.93
C GLU A 146 -28.17 13.69 -1.81
N VAL A 147 -26.90 14.03 -2.10
CA VAL A 147 -25.79 13.96 -1.16
C VAL A 147 -25.19 15.37 -1.05
N ILE A 148 -25.38 16.00 0.10
CA ILE A 148 -24.83 17.34 0.39
C ILE A 148 -23.53 17.13 1.13
N ILE A 149 -22.39 17.43 0.49
CA ILE A 149 -21.04 17.29 1.07
C ILE A 149 -20.58 18.68 1.51
N SER A 150 -20.24 18.80 2.78
CA SER A 150 -19.74 20.05 3.35
C SER A 150 -18.29 20.30 2.98
N ALA A 151 -17.95 21.55 2.76
CA ALA A 151 -16.61 22.05 2.49
C ALA A 151 -15.59 21.54 3.53
N PRO A 152 -14.61 20.72 3.18
CA PRO A 152 -13.71 20.09 4.15
C PRO A 152 -12.91 21.11 4.98
N LEU A 153 -12.46 22.22 4.38
CA LEU A 153 -11.70 23.24 5.10
C LEU A 153 -12.57 23.99 6.12
N ASN A 154 -13.84 24.30 5.80
CA ASN A 154 -14.76 24.97 6.72
C ASN A 154 -15.15 24.04 7.90
N VAL A 155 -15.31 22.75 7.63
CA VAL A 155 -15.55 21.74 8.68
C VAL A 155 -14.32 21.61 9.56
N LEU A 156 -13.13 21.54 8.98
CA LEU A 156 -11.86 21.45 9.70
C LEU A 156 -11.68 22.60 10.65
N ASP A 157 -11.87 23.84 10.19
CA ASP A 157 -11.79 25.05 11.03
C ASP A 157 -12.74 24.96 12.23
N SER A 158 -13.94 24.44 12.01
CA SER A 158 -14.95 24.27 13.07
C SER A 158 -14.53 23.22 14.10
N LEU A 159 -13.93 22.11 13.66
CA LEU A 159 -13.45 21.03 14.52
C LEU A 159 -12.24 21.48 15.36
N VAL A 160 -11.30 22.19 14.73
CA VAL A 160 -10.13 22.78 15.41
C VAL A 160 -10.57 23.79 16.45
N ALA A 161 -11.51 24.70 16.13
CA ALA A 161 -12.03 25.69 17.05
C ALA A 161 -12.77 25.07 18.26
N ALA A 162 -13.35 23.88 18.10
CA ALA A 162 -14.03 23.14 19.15
C ALA A 162 -13.07 22.26 19.99
N SER A 163 -11.81 22.11 19.58
CA SER A 163 -10.84 21.26 20.25
C SER A 163 -10.43 21.81 21.62
N GLN A 164 -10.22 20.90 22.57
CA GLN A 164 -9.71 21.24 23.89
C GLN A 164 -8.24 21.68 23.85
N PHE A 165 -7.45 21.11 22.96
CA PHE A 165 -6.03 21.35 22.81
C PHE A 165 -5.71 21.81 21.39
N VAL A 166 -4.74 22.70 21.25
CA VAL A 166 -4.10 22.96 19.97
C VAL A 166 -3.19 21.77 19.68
N LEU A 167 -3.49 21.03 18.63
CA LEU A 167 -2.68 19.89 18.17
C LEU A 167 -1.68 20.33 17.08
N PRO A 168 -0.61 19.59 16.82
CA PRO A 168 0.42 19.97 15.84
C PRO A 168 -0.12 20.11 14.42
N GLU A 169 -1.08 19.27 14.05
CA GLU A 169 -1.62 19.21 12.71
C GLU A 169 -3.15 19.26 12.75
N ASP A 170 -3.73 20.25 12.08
CA ASP A 170 -5.17 20.47 12.06
C ASP A 170 -5.92 19.30 11.42
N PHE A 171 -5.38 18.69 10.36
CA PHE A 171 -6.00 17.55 9.67
C PHE A 171 -6.30 16.36 10.59
N ALA A 172 -5.60 16.23 11.72
CA ALA A 172 -5.82 15.17 12.70
C ALA A 172 -7.24 15.13 13.28
N HIS A 173 -7.97 16.26 13.22
CA HIS A 173 -9.35 16.37 13.69
C HIS A 173 -10.38 15.72 12.74
N MET A 174 -9.98 15.38 11.50
CA MET A 174 -10.83 14.82 10.46
C MET A 174 -10.38 13.41 10.07
N ARG A 175 -11.31 12.49 9.81
CA ARG A 175 -10.99 11.18 9.23
C ARG A 175 -10.99 11.27 7.70
N LYS A 176 -10.01 11.97 7.17
CA LYS A 176 -9.72 12.18 5.75
C LYS A 176 -8.24 11.88 5.51
N ALA A 177 -7.88 11.45 4.30
CA ALA A 177 -6.50 11.16 3.93
C ALA A 177 -5.58 12.34 4.22
N ALA A 178 -4.62 12.16 5.12
CA ALA A 178 -3.77 13.23 5.65
C ALA A 178 -2.95 13.93 4.56
N PHE A 179 -2.44 13.17 3.58
CA PHE A 179 -1.62 13.72 2.49
C PHE A 179 -2.34 14.76 1.63
N GLN A 180 -3.68 14.73 1.56
CA GLN A 180 -4.47 15.72 0.79
C GLN A 180 -4.44 17.13 1.41
N PHE A 181 -4.02 17.25 2.67
CA PHE A 181 -3.75 18.55 3.30
C PHE A 181 -2.33 19.07 3.02
N GLY A 182 -1.60 18.41 2.13
CA GLY A 182 -0.22 18.70 1.77
C GLY A 182 0.78 17.83 2.52
N TRP A 183 1.86 17.45 1.84
CA TRP A 183 2.98 16.72 2.41
C TRP A 183 4.29 17.19 1.77
N ASP A 184 5.43 16.75 2.27
CA ASP A 184 6.73 17.11 1.67
C ASP A 184 7.00 16.45 0.30
N TRP A 185 6.04 15.67 -0.22
CA TRP A 185 5.98 15.09 -1.56
C TRP A 185 4.63 15.29 -2.25
N ALA A 186 3.57 15.70 -1.56
CA ALA A 186 2.22 15.83 -2.11
C ALA A 186 1.72 17.28 -2.11
N PRO A 187 0.89 17.68 -3.09
CA PRO A 187 0.24 18.98 -3.11
C PRO A 187 -0.88 19.04 -2.06
N GLU A 188 -1.28 20.25 -1.72
CA GLU A 188 -2.50 20.47 -0.94
C GLU A 188 -3.71 20.37 -1.89
N THR A 189 -4.50 19.31 -1.74
CA THR A 189 -5.65 19.00 -2.59
C THR A 189 -6.83 18.53 -1.74
N PRO A 190 -7.34 19.37 -0.81
CA PRO A 190 -8.43 18.98 0.09
C PRO A 190 -9.77 18.88 -0.67
N SER A 191 -9.85 17.93 -1.59
CA SER A 191 -11.03 17.67 -2.43
C SER A 191 -12.17 17.05 -1.63
N LEU A 192 -13.34 16.93 -2.24
CA LEU A 192 -14.52 16.28 -1.71
C LEU A 192 -15.28 15.56 -2.81
N GLY A 193 -16.05 14.52 -2.49
CA GLY A 193 -16.83 13.78 -3.48
C GLY A 193 -17.33 12.43 -2.99
N ILE A 194 -18.04 11.75 -3.87
CA ILE A 194 -18.38 10.33 -3.73
C ILE A 194 -17.25 9.55 -4.42
N TRP A 195 -16.19 9.25 -3.67
CA TRP A 195 -14.92 8.80 -4.25
C TRP A 195 -14.83 7.28 -4.46
N ARG A 196 -15.81 6.53 -3.97
CA ARG A 196 -15.97 5.09 -4.20
C ARG A 196 -17.39 4.76 -4.62
N ASP A 197 -17.64 3.49 -4.95
CA ASP A 197 -18.92 3.03 -5.47
C ASP A 197 -20.10 3.36 -4.58
N VAL A 198 -21.25 3.59 -5.24
CA VAL A 198 -22.57 3.70 -4.62
C VAL A 198 -23.54 2.74 -5.28
N ARG A 199 -24.33 2.03 -4.47
CA ARG A 199 -25.27 1.01 -4.95
C ARG A 199 -26.45 0.80 -4.01
N ILE A 200 -27.50 0.18 -4.54
CA ILE A 200 -28.59 -0.37 -3.75
C ILE A 200 -28.39 -1.88 -3.65
N GLU A 201 -28.42 -2.40 -2.43
CA GLU A 201 -28.41 -3.83 -2.14
C GLU A 201 -29.76 -4.28 -1.61
N GLY A 202 -30.31 -5.38 -2.19
CA GLY A 202 -31.50 -6.05 -1.71
C GLY A 202 -31.20 -7.44 -1.20
N TYR A 203 -31.83 -7.86 -0.10
CA TYR A 203 -31.60 -9.19 0.47
C TYR A 203 -32.84 -9.73 1.21
N GLU A 204 -32.89 -11.06 1.34
CA GLU A 204 -34.01 -11.77 1.99
C GLU A 204 -33.74 -11.93 3.51
N ASP A 205 -33.24 -13.05 3.94
CA ASP A 205 -33.17 -13.46 5.35
C ASP A 205 -32.00 -12.85 6.10
N PHE A 206 -30.89 -12.63 5.40
CA PHE A 206 -29.64 -12.12 5.95
C PHE A 206 -28.82 -11.34 4.92
N ARG A 207 -27.91 -10.55 5.45
CA ARG A 207 -26.86 -9.90 4.69
C ARG A 207 -25.50 -10.51 5.06
N LEU A 208 -24.68 -10.87 4.08
CA LEU A 208 -23.30 -11.24 4.28
C LEU A 208 -22.47 -9.99 4.60
N ILE A 209 -21.92 -9.89 5.82
CA ILE A 209 -21.02 -8.81 6.21
C ILE A 209 -19.64 -9.07 5.63
N SER A 210 -19.05 -10.23 5.95
CA SER A 210 -17.74 -10.64 5.44
C SER A 210 -17.58 -12.17 5.52
N SER A 211 -16.63 -12.71 4.76
CA SER A 211 -16.24 -14.12 4.85
C SER A 211 -14.77 -14.25 4.49
N TRP A 212 -14.04 -15.08 5.24
CA TRP A 212 -12.60 -15.31 5.04
C TRP A 212 -12.19 -16.70 5.49
N VAL A 213 -11.00 -17.11 5.07
CA VAL A 213 -10.39 -18.38 5.48
C VAL A 213 -9.10 -18.08 6.25
N GLU A 214 -8.91 -18.74 7.40
CA GLU A 214 -7.71 -18.64 8.23
C GLU A 214 -6.97 -19.98 8.28
N THR A 215 -5.65 -19.93 8.18
CA THR A 215 -4.78 -21.05 8.49
C THR A 215 -4.59 -21.12 10.00
N GLN A 216 -5.07 -22.18 10.66
CA GLN A 216 -4.90 -22.40 12.09
C GLN A 216 -3.57 -23.05 12.43
N ALA A 217 -3.19 -24.07 11.65
CA ALA A 217 -1.91 -24.77 11.79
C ALA A 217 -1.49 -25.40 10.46
N ILE A 218 -0.18 -25.49 10.22
CA ILE A 218 0.42 -26.26 9.12
C ILE A 218 1.25 -27.37 9.74
N GLN A 219 0.98 -28.61 9.34
CA GLN A 219 1.71 -29.83 9.70
C GLN A 219 2.38 -30.38 8.43
N ASP A 220 3.23 -31.41 8.58
CA ASP A 220 4.03 -31.94 7.47
C ASP A 220 3.19 -32.34 6.24
N GLU A 221 2.02 -32.92 6.43
CA GLU A 221 1.16 -33.42 5.34
C GLU A 221 -0.26 -32.81 5.33
N SER A 222 -0.55 -31.83 6.18
CA SER A 222 -1.89 -31.22 6.25
C SER A 222 -1.88 -29.79 6.76
N ALA A 223 -2.93 -29.03 6.42
CA ALA A 223 -3.21 -27.73 7.02
C ALA A 223 -4.60 -27.73 7.66
N GLU A 224 -4.65 -27.29 8.91
CA GLU A 224 -5.89 -27.02 9.63
C GLU A 224 -6.38 -25.62 9.30
N MET A 225 -7.60 -25.51 8.76
CA MET A 225 -8.17 -24.29 8.23
C MET A 225 -9.48 -23.97 8.94
N MET A 226 -9.84 -22.69 8.96
CA MET A 226 -11.12 -22.18 9.48
C MET A 226 -11.76 -21.27 8.47
N LEU A 227 -12.94 -21.64 7.93
CA LEU A 227 -13.82 -20.70 7.25
C LEU A 227 -14.63 -19.95 8.30
N VAL A 228 -14.59 -18.62 8.23
CA VAL A 228 -15.40 -17.73 9.08
C VAL A 228 -16.38 -16.97 8.19
N VAL A 229 -17.64 -16.90 8.62
CA VAL A 229 -18.71 -16.21 7.91
C VAL A 229 -19.43 -15.30 8.89
N LYS A 230 -19.43 -13.99 8.64
CA LYS A 230 -20.10 -12.98 9.47
C LYS A 230 -21.36 -12.49 8.76
N LEU A 231 -22.49 -12.61 9.43
CA LEU A 231 -23.83 -12.33 8.89
C LEU A 231 -24.57 -11.30 9.76
N ASP A 232 -25.40 -10.50 9.12
CA ASP A 232 -26.45 -9.71 9.75
C ASP A 232 -27.79 -10.38 9.40
N VAL A 233 -28.32 -11.17 10.33
CA VAL A 233 -29.52 -11.99 10.16
C VAL A 233 -30.76 -11.17 10.50
N LYS A 234 -31.70 -11.04 9.56
CA LYS A 234 -32.92 -10.25 9.73
C LYS A 234 -34.08 -11.08 10.26
N THR A 235 -34.19 -12.32 9.81
CA THR A 235 -35.24 -13.24 10.21
C THR A 235 -34.66 -14.59 10.60
N GLU A 236 -35.27 -15.25 11.58
CA GLU A 236 -34.91 -16.63 11.93
C GLU A 236 -35.00 -17.54 10.71
N THR A 237 -33.92 -18.26 10.38
CA THR A 237 -33.85 -19.11 9.19
C THR A 237 -32.91 -20.29 9.37
N GLU A 238 -33.11 -21.36 8.59
CA GLU A 238 -32.10 -22.42 8.42
C GLU A 238 -31.21 -22.07 7.24
N LEU A 239 -29.91 -22.04 7.49
CA LEU A 239 -28.88 -21.79 6.49
C LEU A 239 -28.14 -23.09 6.18
N LYS A 240 -28.22 -23.57 4.94
CA LYS A 240 -27.32 -24.58 4.40
C LYS A 240 -26.11 -23.87 3.78
N LEU A 241 -24.94 -24.14 4.31
CA LEU A 241 -23.66 -23.60 3.83
C LEU A 241 -22.84 -24.71 3.20
N ASP A 242 -22.45 -24.50 1.93
CA ASP A 242 -21.49 -25.32 1.20
C ASP A 242 -20.29 -24.47 0.80
N PHE A 243 -19.08 -24.89 1.22
CA PHE A 243 -17.82 -24.27 0.80
C PHE A 243 -16.98 -25.30 0.07
N GLN A 244 -16.63 -25.01 -1.18
CA GLN A 244 -16.01 -25.99 -2.10
C GLN A 244 -15.12 -25.32 -3.13
N SER A 245 -14.12 -26.05 -3.64
CA SER A 245 -13.48 -25.80 -4.94
C SER A 245 -14.16 -26.64 -6.03
N ASP A 246 -13.66 -26.54 -7.25
CA ASP A 246 -14.21 -27.36 -8.35
C ASP A 246 -13.99 -28.88 -8.11
N ASP A 247 -12.93 -29.26 -7.37
CA ASP A 247 -12.53 -30.64 -7.13
C ASP A 247 -12.86 -31.17 -5.74
N PHE A 248 -13.05 -30.29 -4.73
CA PHE A 248 -13.16 -30.69 -3.34
C PHE A 248 -14.26 -29.93 -2.60
N TYR A 249 -15.00 -30.65 -1.74
CA TYR A 249 -15.86 -30.05 -0.73
C TYR A 249 -15.06 -29.86 0.57
N PHE A 250 -14.89 -28.62 1.00
CA PHE A 250 -14.24 -28.32 2.28
C PHE A 250 -15.23 -28.39 3.44
N VAL A 251 -16.44 -27.78 3.26
CA VAL A 251 -17.49 -27.71 4.30
C VAL A 251 -18.85 -27.92 3.64
N SER A 252 -19.72 -28.69 4.31
CA SER A 252 -21.18 -28.77 4.00
C SER A 252 -21.93 -28.94 5.29
N GLN A 253 -22.61 -27.89 5.75
CA GLN A 253 -23.33 -27.89 7.04
C GLN A 253 -24.63 -27.10 6.96
N THR A 254 -25.58 -27.47 7.84
CA THR A 254 -26.82 -26.70 8.05
C THR A 254 -26.81 -26.15 9.47
N VAL A 255 -27.10 -24.87 9.61
CA VAL A 255 -27.15 -24.15 10.88
C VAL A 255 -28.45 -23.37 11.01
N SER A 256 -29.02 -23.33 12.22
CA SER A 256 -30.18 -22.48 12.51
C SER A 256 -29.70 -21.13 12.99
N LEU A 257 -30.18 -20.05 12.36
CA LEU A 257 -29.80 -18.68 12.64
C LEU A 257 -30.94 -17.96 13.35
N GLN A 258 -30.61 -17.15 14.34
CA GLN A 258 -31.51 -16.20 15.00
C GLN A 258 -31.24 -14.79 14.49
N ALA A 259 -32.24 -13.91 14.52
CA ALA A 259 -32.07 -12.51 14.13
C ALA A 259 -30.97 -11.81 14.98
N GLY A 260 -30.15 -11.03 14.33
CA GLY A 260 -28.99 -10.30 14.89
C GLY A 260 -27.71 -10.65 14.19
N GLU A 261 -26.57 -10.14 14.70
CA GLU A 261 -25.25 -10.48 14.17
C GLU A 261 -24.87 -11.90 14.53
N ALA A 262 -24.39 -12.66 13.55
CA ALA A 262 -23.93 -14.04 13.72
C ALA A 262 -22.53 -14.21 13.13
N VAL A 263 -21.60 -14.82 13.88
CA VAL A 263 -20.27 -15.21 13.43
C VAL A 263 -20.17 -16.73 13.48
N LEU A 264 -20.04 -17.35 12.31
CA LEU A 264 -20.04 -18.80 12.13
C LEU A 264 -18.62 -19.27 11.83
N HIS A 265 -18.22 -20.39 12.45
CA HIS A 265 -16.88 -20.97 12.30
C HIS A 265 -17.00 -22.40 11.80
N PHE A 266 -16.33 -22.71 10.68
CA PHE A 266 -16.36 -24.02 10.05
C PHE A 266 -14.94 -24.54 9.86
N PRO A 267 -14.45 -25.42 10.75
CA PRO A 267 -13.14 -26.04 10.61
C PRO A 267 -13.13 -27.04 9.44
N PHE A 268 -12.01 -27.06 8.72
CA PHE A 268 -11.74 -28.06 7.68
C PHE A 268 -10.24 -28.33 7.56
N THR A 269 -9.86 -29.38 6.84
CA THR A 269 -8.46 -29.76 6.63
C THR A 269 -8.16 -29.87 5.15
N ILE A 270 -6.98 -29.44 4.76
CA ILE A 270 -6.43 -29.64 3.42
C ILE A 270 -5.26 -30.63 3.57
N GLU A 271 -5.37 -31.79 2.92
CA GLU A 271 -4.29 -32.77 2.86
C GLU A 271 -3.27 -32.40 1.78
N SER A 272 -1.99 -32.49 2.09
CA SER A 272 -0.88 -32.12 1.21
C SER A 272 -1.04 -30.73 0.59
N PRO A 273 -1.19 -29.65 1.40
CA PRO A 273 -1.52 -28.33 0.90
C PRO A 273 -0.39 -27.73 0.04
N GLU A 274 -0.75 -27.06 -1.04
CA GLU A 274 0.15 -26.10 -1.68
C GLU A 274 0.16 -24.82 -0.86
N LEU A 275 1.35 -24.41 -0.41
CA LEU A 275 1.50 -23.24 0.46
C LEU A 275 1.67 -21.97 -0.38
N TRP A 276 1.12 -20.87 0.13
CA TRP A 276 1.40 -19.54 -0.38
C TRP A 276 2.76 -19.05 0.13
N TYR A 277 3.58 -18.53 -0.78
CA TYR A 277 4.87 -17.90 -0.47
C TYR A 277 4.99 -16.50 -1.07
N PRO A 278 5.77 -15.62 -0.42
CA PRO A 278 6.13 -14.33 -1.01
C PRO A 278 6.97 -14.48 -2.27
N ASN A 279 6.93 -13.47 -3.12
CA ASN A 279 7.72 -13.40 -4.35
C ASN A 279 9.20 -13.71 -4.10
N GLY A 280 9.75 -14.60 -4.91
CA GLY A 280 11.13 -15.08 -4.81
C GLY A 280 11.38 -16.21 -3.82
N MET A 281 10.37 -16.67 -3.05
CA MET A 281 10.50 -17.76 -2.08
C MET A 281 9.78 -19.04 -2.50
N GLY A 282 8.85 -18.97 -3.42
CA GLY A 282 8.03 -20.09 -3.90
C GLY A 282 6.85 -19.58 -4.70
N ASN A 283 5.84 -20.43 -4.89
CA ASN A 283 4.61 -20.05 -5.57
C ASN A 283 3.67 -19.32 -4.61
N SER A 284 3.03 -18.25 -5.09
CA SER A 284 1.96 -17.56 -4.38
C SER A 284 0.62 -18.24 -4.66
N PHE A 285 0.52 -19.52 -4.25
CA PHE A 285 -0.62 -20.36 -4.59
C PHE A 285 -1.89 -19.95 -3.84
N LEU A 286 -2.98 -19.74 -4.57
CA LEU A 286 -4.29 -19.43 -4.04
C LEU A 286 -5.29 -20.54 -4.42
N TYR A 287 -6.06 -21.00 -3.43
CA TYR A 287 -7.15 -21.94 -3.62
C TYR A 287 -8.39 -21.19 -4.09
N PRO A 288 -8.90 -21.42 -5.33
CA PRO A 288 -10.18 -20.89 -5.74
C PRO A 288 -11.30 -21.67 -5.04
N ALA A 289 -12.27 -20.96 -4.48
CA ALA A 289 -13.38 -21.57 -3.77
C ALA A 289 -14.70 -20.81 -3.99
N LYS A 290 -15.80 -21.50 -3.78
CA LYS A 290 -17.17 -20.98 -3.84
C LYS A 290 -17.85 -21.22 -2.49
N LEU A 291 -18.33 -20.13 -1.91
CA LEU A 291 -19.20 -20.15 -0.72
C LEU A 291 -20.64 -20.03 -1.19
N ARG A 292 -21.43 -21.09 -0.96
CA ARG A 292 -22.86 -21.12 -1.25
C ARG A 292 -23.63 -21.11 0.05
N MET A 293 -24.57 -20.19 0.15
CA MET A 293 -25.43 -20.01 1.31
C MET A 293 -26.89 -20.09 0.84
N LYS A 294 -27.59 -21.14 1.24
CA LYS A 294 -28.96 -21.43 0.80
C LYS A 294 -29.91 -21.41 1.97
N THR A 295 -31.06 -20.73 1.80
CA THR A 295 -32.23 -20.77 2.68
C THR A 295 -33.45 -21.27 1.90
N ASP A 296 -34.63 -21.32 2.54
CA ASP A 296 -35.88 -21.63 1.86
C ASP A 296 -36.26 -20.56 0.82
N ASN A 297 -35.74 -19.31 0.95
CA ASN A 297 -36.02 -18.21 0.06
C ASN A 297 -35.12 -18.15 -1.19
N GLY A 298 -34.01 -18.93 -1.22
CA GLY A 298 -33.10 -19.01 -2.35
C GLY A 298 -31.65 -19.18 -1.94
N MET A 299 -30.73 -18.69 -2.78
CA MET A 299 -29.29 -18.92 -2.62
C MET A 299 -28.46 -17.65 -2.90
N LEU A 300 -27.40 -17.45 -2.12
CA LEU A 300 -26.29 -16.54 -2.40
C LEU A 300 -25.04 -17.37 -2.69
N GLU A 301 -24.32 -17.03 -3.75
CA GLU A 301 -23.00 -17.59 -4.09
C GLU A 301 -21.95 -16.47 -4.09
N LYS A 302 -20.82 -16.70 -3.40
CA LYS A 302 -19.66 -15.82 -3.41
C LYS A 302 -18.44 -16.62 -3.85
N GLN A 303 -17.72 -16.11 -4.85
CA GLN A 303 -16.38 -16.62 -5.18
C GLN A 303 -15.34 -15.98 -4.27
N MET A 304 -14.34 -16.72 -3.90
CA MET A 304 -13.23 -16.24 -3.09
C MET A 304 -11.96 -17.05 -3.36
N ASN A 305 -10.81 -16.42 -3.18
CA ASN A 305 -9.52 -17.06 -3.22
C ASN A 305 -8.89 -16.98 -1.83
N PHE A 306 -8.13 -18.01 -1.42
CA PHE A 306 -7.41 -17.98 -0.15
C PHE A 306 -6.07 -18.69 -0.27
N GLY A 307 -5.07 -18.20 0.45
CA GLY A 307 -3.75 -18.83 0.55
C GLY A 307 -3.59 -19.63 1.85
N VAL A 308 -2.93 -20.77 1.77
CA VAL A 308 -2.55 -21.55 2.96
C VAL A 308 -1.16 -21.10 3.39
N ARG A 309 -1.06 -20.38 4.50
CA ARG A 309 0.22 -19.85 5.00
C ARG A 309 0.17 -19.49 6.48
N THR A 310 1.34 -19.42 7.10
CA THR A 310 1.56 -18.73 8.38
C THR A 310 2.51 -17.57 8.16
N ILE A 311 2.19 -16.37 8.67
CA ILE A 311 3.09 -15.22 8.73
C ILE A 311 3.12 -14.74 10.17
N LYS A 312 4.32 -14.51 10.71
CA LYS A 312 4.54 -14.00 12.06
C LYS A 312 5.68 -12.99 12.05
N LEU A 313 5.52 -11.91 12.81
CA LEU A 313 6.61 -11.00 13.16
C LEU A 313 7.33 -11.53 14.40
N ARG A 314 8.54 -12.06 14.24
CA ARG A 314 9.39 -12.53 15.34
C ARG A 314 10.04 -11.33 16.04
N ARG A 315 9.81 -11.24 17.36
CA ARG A 315 10.33 -10.18 18.23
C ARG A 315 11.02 -10.72 19.46
N ASP A 316 11.65 -11.88 19.33
CA ASP A 316 12.41 -12.49 20.44
C ASP A 316 13.65 -11.66 20.78
N LYS A 317 14.07 -11.71 22.04
CA LYS A 317 15.34 -11.10 22.48
C LYS A 317 16.51 -11.99 22.13
N ASP A 318 17.58 -11.39 21.62
CA ASP A 318 18.86 -12.03 21.38
C ASP A 318 20.01 -11.33 22.15
N SER A 319 21.26 -11.62 21.80
CA SER A 319 22.44 -11.00 22.44
C SER A 319 22.65 -9.52 22.08
N ILE A 320 21.93 -9.00 21.09
CA ILE A 320 22.05 -7.60 20.61
C ILE A 320 20.89 -6.76 21.14
N GLY A 321 19.65 -7.31 21.15
CA GLY A 321 18.44 -6.60 21.55
C GLY A 321 17.18 -7.41 21.20
N GLU A 322 16.19 -6.80 20.55
CA GLU A 322 14.97 -7.46 20.11
C GLU A 322 15.03 -7.66 18.57
N ILE A 323 14.81 -8.92 18.11
CA ILE A 323 14.71 -9.27 16.70
C ILE A 323 13.47 -8.58 16.11
N PHE A 324 13.51 -8.21 14.85
CA PHE A 324 12.36 -7.74 14.09
C PHE A 324 12.40 -8.42 12.71
N GLU A 325 11.75 -9.58 12.58
CA GLU A 325 11.90 -10.43 11.41
C GLU A 325 10.59 -11.14 11.04
N PHE A 326 10.17 -11.04 9.80
CA PHE A 326 9.05 -11.80 9.30
C PHE A 326 9.45 -13.26 9.07
N VAL A 327 8.57 -14.16 9.51
CA VAL A 327 8.72 -15.61 9.32
C VAL A 327 7.50 -16.14 8.60
N VAL A 328 7.68 -16.65 7.38
CA VAL A 328 6.62 -17.20 6.53
C VAL A 328 6.78 -18.72 6.46
N ASN A 329 5.74 -19.48 6.83
CA ASN A 329 5.75 -20.95 6.83
C ASN A 329 6.97 -21.52 7.55
N GLY A 330 7.41 -20.88 8.64
CA GLY A 330 8.58 -21.27 9.42
C GLY A 330 9.93 -20.82 8.85
N ILE A 331 9.96 -20.13 7.70
CA ILE A 331 11.17 -19.66 7.04
C ILE A 331 11.34 -18.15 7.30
N PRO A 332 12.48 -17.69 7.87
CA PRO A 332 12.81 -16.29 8.00
C PRO A 332 12.95 -15.61 6.62
N VAL A 333 12.37 -14.40 6.48
CA VAL A 333 12.34 -13.65 5.22
C VAL A 333 13.10 -12.34 5.37
N PHE A 334 14.04 -12.08 4.47
CA PHE A 334 14.51 -10.71 4.29
C PHE A 334 13.46 -9.91 3.52
N ALA A 335 12.79 -8.94 4.17
CA ALA A 335 11.80 -8.09 3.51
C ALA A 335 12.48 -7.13 2.52
N LYS A 336 12.03 -7.15 1.28
CA LYS A 336 12.55 -6.35 0.15
C LYS A 336 11.41 -5.54 -0.45
N GLY A 337 11.51 -4.22 -0.41
CA GLY A 337 10.44 -3.40 -0.96
C GLY A 337 10.57 -1.92 -0.64
N ALA A 338 9.42 -1.26 -0.58
CA ALA A 338 9.31 0.17 -0.37
C ALA A 338 8.00 0.54 0.37
N ASN A 339 7.91 1.82 0.73
CA ASN A 339 6.68 2.42 1.24
C ASN A 339 5.81 2.84 0.04
N TYR A 340 4.58 2.41 0.05
CA TYR A 340 3.56 2.74 -0.94
C TYR A 340 2.74 3.94 -0.46
N VAL A 341 2.50 4.90 -1.34
CA VAL A 341 1.61 6.05 -1.15
C VAL A 341 0.51 6.02 -2.23
N PRO A 342 -0.63 6.72 -2.06
CA PRO A 342 -1.67 6.76 -3.10
C PRO A 342 -1.12 7.13 -4.48
N GLN A 343 -1.66 6.53 -5.53
CA GLN A 343 -1.15 6.73 -6.90
C GLN A 343 -1.61 8.05 -7.54
N ASP A 344 -2.61 8.73 -6.96
CA ASP A 344 -3.14 9.99 -7.46
C ASP A 344 -3.57 10.90 -6.31
N ALA A 345 -3.29 12.20 -6.40
CA ALA A 345 -3.63 13.16 -5.34
C ALA A 345 -5.16 13.39 -5.23
N PHE A 346 -5.92 13.12 -6.30
CA PHE A 346 -7.37 13.22 -6.34
C PHE A 346 -8.07 11.85 -6.24
N LEU A 347 -7.31 10.74 -6.14
CA LEU A 347 -7.81 9.37 -5.99
C LEU A 347 -8.69 8.90 -7.17
N VAL A 348 -8.39 9.33 -8.39
CA VAL A 348 -9.16 9.01 -9.61
C VAL A 348 -8.39 8.18 -10.63
N HIS A 349 -7.07 8.10 -10.52
CA HIS A 349 -6.22 7.36 -11.44
C HIS A 349 -5.37 6.35 -10.69
N GLU A 350 -5.73 5.09 -10.83
CA GLU A 350 -5.01 3.97 -10.22
C GLU A 350 -4.68 2.92 -11.29
N ASN A 351 -3.45 2.43 -11.25
CA ASN A 351 -3.01 1.33 -12.11
C ASN A 351 -2.23 0.32 -11.27
N HIS A 352 -2.97 -0.37 -10.41
CA HIS A 352 -2.40 -1.34 -9.47
C HIS A 352 -1.62 -2.44 -10.19
N GLU A 353 -2.15 -2.99 -11.31
CA GLU A 353 -1.52 -4.09 -12.02
C GLU A 353 -0.12 -3.71 -12.53
N ALA A 354 0.04 -2.57 -13.20
CA ALA A 354 1.33 -2.13 -13.72
C ALA A 354 2.33 -1.81 -12.61
N LEU A 355 1.86 -1.14 -11.53
CA LEU A 355 2.71 -0.78 -10.41
C LEU A 355 3.20 -2.02 -9.66
N LEU A 356 2.31 -2.94 -9.30
CA LEU A 356 2.65 -4.16 -8.58
C LEU A 356 3.48 -5.13 -9.42
N GLN A 357 3.24 -5.18 -10.74
CA GLN A 357 4.12 -5.94 -11.64
C GLN A 357 5.54 -5.35 -11.65
N SER A 358 5.68 -4.03 -11.63
CA SER A 358 6.98 -3.36 -11.51
C SER A 358 7.70 -3.73 -10.20
N CYS A 359 6.96 -3.89 -9.09
CA CYS A 359 7.51 -4.38 -7.84
C CYS A 359 8.05 -5.82 -7.95
N VAL A 360 7.27 -6.72 -8.56
CA VAL A 360 7.71 -8.11 -8.81
C VAL A 360 8.96 -8.13 -9.69
N ASP A 361 8.97 -7.36 -10.77
CA ASP A 361 10.10 -7.26 -11.69
C ASP A 361 11.37 -6.71 -11.03
N ALA A 362 11.21 -5.94 -9.94
CA ALA A 362 12.30 -5.44 -9.11
C ALA A 362 12.62 -6.33 -7.89
N ASN A 363 12.10 -7.56 -7.84
CA ASN A 363 12.32 -8.55 -6.77
C ASN A 363 11.76 -8.15 -5.39
N PHE A 364 10.73 -7.33 -5.35
CA PHE A 364 10.05 -7.00 -4.08
C PHE A 364 9.23 -8.19 -3.59
N ASN A 365 9.15 -8.33 -2.28
CA ASN A 365 8.29 -9.28 -1.60
C ASN A 365 7.44 -8.63 -0.51
N MET A 366 7.57 -7.31 -0.29
CA MET A 366 6.80 -6.57 0.69
C MET A 366 6.57 -5.13 0.24
N LEU A 367 5.38 -4.59 0.54
CA LEU A 367 5.09 -3.16 0.53
C LEU A 367 4.51 -2.75 1.89
N ARG A 368 4.82 -1.53 2.32
CA ARG A 368 4.12 -0.88 3.42
C ARG A 368 3.16 0.14 2.86
N VAL A 369 1.86 -0.04 3.12
CA VAL A 369 0.82 0.96 2.83
C VAL A 369 0.86 1.98 3.95
N TRP A 370 1.37 3.17 3.63
CA TRP A 370 1.68 4.22 4.58
C TRP A 370 0.42 4.88 5.19
N GLY A 371 0.48 5.20 6.48
CA GLY A 371 -0.67 5.64 7.28
C GLY A 371 -1.19 7.06 7.03
N GLY A 372 -0.56 7.86 6.18
CA GLY A 372 -1.07 9.18 5.77
C GLY A 372 -1.90 9.14 4.48
N GLY A 373 -2.05 7.96 3.86
CA GLY A 373 -2.77 7.74 2.61
C GLY A 373 -4.20 7.25 2.78
N ILE A 374 -4.52 6.18 2.08
CA ILE A 374 -5.82 5.49 2.09
C ILE A 374 -5.64 3.99 2.27
N TYR A 375 -6.70 3.28 2.68
CA TYR A 375 -6.79 1.84 2.47
C TYR A 375 -7.17 1.63 1.01
N GLU A 376 -6.40 0.85 0.27
CA GLU A 376 -6.65 0.59 -1.15
C GLU A 376 -7.93 -0.22 -1.39
N ASP A 377 -8.33 -0.37 -2.65
CA ASP A 377 -9.46 -1.20 -3.04
C ASP A 377 -9.14 -2.71 -2.97
N GLU A 378 -10.15 -3.55 -3.19
CA GLU A 378 -9.97 -5.02 -3.15
C GLU A 378 -9.00 -5.50 -4.23
N GLN A 379 -8.99 -4.88 -5.41
CA GLN A 379 -8.13 -5.28 -6.51
C GLN A 379 -6.64 -5.19 -6.15
N PHE A 380 -6.25 -4.15 -5.41
CA PHE A 380 -4.88 -4.00 -4.93
C PHE A 380 -4.43 -5.19 -4.08
N TYR A 381 -5.25 -5.59 -3.09
CA TYR A 381 -4.89 -6.71 -2.20
C TYR A 381 -4.99 -8.07 -2.90
N GLU A 382 -5.97 -8.28 -3.79
CA GLU A 382 -6.08 -9.49 -4.61
C GLU A 382 -4.87 -9.66 -5.54
N LEU A 383 -4.37 -8.59 -6.11
CA LEU A 383 -3.13 -8.58 -6.90
C LEU A 383 -1.93 -8.91 -6.02
N CYS A 384 -1.81 -8.31 -4.83
CA CYS A 384 -0.75 -8.62 -3.88
C CYS A 384 -0.79 -10.10 -3.44
N ASP A 385 -1.97 -10.66 -3.21
CA ASP A 385 -2.15 -12.10 -2.93
C ASP A 385 -1.59 -12.96 -4.05
N SER A 386 -1.94 -12.66 -5.29
CA SER A 386 -1.55 -13.45 -6.48
C SER A 386 -0.08 -13.28 -6.85
N LEU A 387 0.48 -12.10 -6.64
CA LEU A 387 1.87 -11.75 -6.95
C LEU A 387 2.85 -12.09 -5.83
N GLY A 388 2.37 -12.45 -4.64
CA GLY A 388 3.21 -12.77 -3.49
C GLY A 388 3.87 -11.54 -2.86
N ILE A 389 3.20 -10.40 -2.84
CA ILE A 389 3.70 -9.19 -2.20
C ILE A 389 3.06 -9.08 -0.81
N MET A 390 3.83 -9.32 0.24
CA MET A 390 3.38 -9.13 1.62
C MET A 390 3.00 -7.67 1.86
N ILE A 391 1.93 -7.43 2.62
CA ILE A 391 1.47 -6.09 2.99
C ILE A 391 1.65 -5.84 4.48
N TRP A 392 2.41 -4.80 4.79
CA TRP A 392 2.39 -4.09 6.06
C TRP A 392 1.37 -2.95 5.94
N GLN A 393 0.23 -3.09 6.61
CA GLN A 393 -0.86 -2.14 6.54
C GLN A 393 -0.86 -1.21 7.75
N ASP A 394 -0.57 0.09 7.53
CA ASP A 394 -0.84 1.10 8.55
C ASP A 394 -2.35 1.41 8.61
N PHE A 395 -2.89 1.63 9.79
CA PHE A 395 -4.12 2.40 9.94
C PHE A 395 -3.84 3.86 9.59
N MET A 396 -4.86 4.56 9.04
CA MET A 396 -4.66 5.89 8.46
C MET A 396 -4.45 6.97 9.53
N PHE A 397 -3.26 6.93 10.14
CA PHE A 397 -2.75 7.88 11.12
C PHE A 397 -1.25 8.13 10.85
N ALA A 398 -0.84 9.40 10.72
CA ALA A 398 0.56 9.75 10.42
C ALA A 398 0.95 11.09 11.01
N CYS A 399 2.15 11.17 11.60
CA CYS A 399 2.88 12.40 11.95
C CYS A 399 2.06 13.46 12.70
N ALA A 400 1.03 13.07 13.46
CA ALA A 400 0.11 13.96 14.17
C ALA A 400 -0.31 13.38 15.51
N LEU A 401 -0.83 14.23 16.39
CA LEU A 401 -1.56 13.82 17.58
C LEU A 401 -3.05 13.93 17.34
N TYR A 402 -3.81 12.93 17.78
CA TYR A 402 -5.22 12.80 17.45
C TYR A 402 -6.13 13.16 18.61
N PRO A 403 -7.35 13.70 18.36
CA PRO A 403 -8.29 14.09 19.39
C PRO A 403 -8.71 12.91 20.27
N GLY A 404 -8.95 13.19 21.55
CA GLY A 404 -9.27 12.19 22.58
C GLY A 404 -10.70 12.24 23.10
N TYR A 405 -11.70 12.64 22.29
CA TYR A 405 -13.10 12.62 22.70
C TYR A 405 -13.84 11.36 22.18
N ASN A 406 -14.88 10.94 22.88
CA ASN A 406 -15.55 9.68 22.65
C ASN A 406 -16.06 9.53 21.23
N GLN A 407 -16.66 10.57 20.63
CA GLN A 407 -17.17 10.51 19.25
C GLN A 407 -16.06 10.20 18.24
N PHE A 408 -14.85 10.73 18.42
CA PHE A 408 -13.71 10.41 17.57
C PHE A 408 -13.30 8.93 17.72
N PHE A 409 -13.23 8.47 18.97
CA PHE A 409 -12.91 7.05 19.23
C PHE A 409 -13.97 6.08 18.70
N ASP A 410 -15.26 6.44 18.79
CA ASP A 410 -16.35 5.64 18.24
C ASP A 410 -16.30 5.59 16.70
N ASN A 411 -15.92 6.70 16.05
CA ASN A 411 -15.73 6.76 14.61
C ASN A 411 -14.54 5.89 14.17
N VAL A 412 -13.40 5.99 14.90
CA VAL A 412 -12.22 5.15 14.65
C VAL A 412 -12.54 3.66 14.88
N ARG A 413 -13.33 3.32 15.91
CA ARG A 413 -13.76 1.93 16.15
C ARG A 413 -14.48 1.36 14.94
N GLN A 414 -15.40 2.10 14.35
CA GLN A 414 -16.15 1.65 13.17
C GLN A 414 -15.24 1.51 11.93
N GLU A 415 -14.29 2.42 11.76
CA GLU A 415 -13.29 2.35 10.69
C GLU A 415 -12.40 1.10 10.82
N VAL A 416 -11.80 0.90 11.99
CA VAL A 416 -10.91 -0.25 12.25
C VAL A 416 -11.66 -1.57 12.07
N GLN A 417 -12.90 -1.66 12.59
CA GLN A 417 -13.73 -2.86 12.43
C GLN A 417 -14.02 -3.14 10.96
N TYR A 418 -14.44 -2.12 10.20
CA TYR A 418 -14.74 -2.25 8.78
C TYR A 418 -13.52 -2.70 7.96
N GLN A 419 -12.38 -2.04 8.15
CA GLN A 419 -11.17 -2.36 7.41
C GLN A 419 -10.59 -3.73 7.81
N THR A 420 -10.69 -4.09 9.06
CA THR A 420 -10.28 -5.41 9.54
C THR A 420 -11.14 -6.52 8.94
N ASP A 421 -12.47 -6.37 8.96
CA ASP A 421 -13.40 -7.34 8.38
C ASP A 421 -13.19 -7.50 6.85
N ARG A 422 -12.75 -6.44 6.17
CA ARG A 422 -12.45 -6.42 4.74
C ARG A 422 -11.13 -7.11 4.41
N LEU A 423 -10.06 -6.78 5.14
CA LEU A 423 -8.69 -7.10 4.71
C LEU A 423 -8.09 -8.37 5.33
N ARG A 424 -8.61 -8.83 6.47
CA ARG A 424 -8.02 -9.93 7.23
C ARG A 424 -7.92 -11.27 6.47
N GLY A 425 -8.74 -11.46 5.44
CA GLY A 425 -8.76 -12.67 4.61
C GLY A 425 -7.67 -12.78 3.57
N HIS A 426 -6.96 -11.68 3.28
CA HIS A 426 -5.92 -11.65 2.27
C HIS A 426 -4.67 -12.41 2.69
N ALA A 427 -4.16 -13.26 1.80
CA ALA A 427 -2.94 -14.03 2.03
C ALA A 427 -1.71 -13.13 2.19
N CYS A 428 -1.69 -12.00 1.52
CA CYS A 428 -0.60 -11.01 1.52
C CYS A 428 -0.49 -10.23 2.85
N LEU A 429 -1.55 -10.14 3.65
CA LEU A 429 -1.53 -9.32 4.87
C LEU A 429 -0.58 -9.91 5.92
N ALA A 430 0.49 -9.18 6.22
CA ALA A 430 1.57 -9.61 7.10
C ALA A 430 1.58 -8.90 8.46
N LEU A 431 1.20 -7.62 8.51
CA LEU A 431 1.29 -6.80 9.72
C LEU A 431 0.24 -5.68 9.70
N TRP A 432 -0.41 -5.44 10.83
CA TRP A 432 -1.13 -4.22 11.10
C TRP A 432 -0.27 -3.24 11.90
N CYS A 433 -0.28 -1.96 11.53
CA CYS A 433 0.42 -0.92 12.27
C CYS A 433 -0.51 0.23 12.64
N GLY A 434 -0.44 0.67 13.89
CA GLY A 434 -1.33 1.70 14.42
C GLY A 434 -1.15 3.05 13.76
N ASN A 435 0.10 3.45 13.51
CA ASN A 435 0.40 4.76 12.93
C ASN A 435 1.82 4.87 12.37
N ASN A 436 2.01 5.90 11.55
CA ASN A 436 3.31 6.40 11.13
C ASN A 436 3.81 7.51 12.08
N GLU A 437 4.93 7.31 12.76
CA GLU A 437 5.76 8.28 13.50
C GLU A 437 5.11 9.04 14.68
N VAL A 438 3.90 8.72 15.12
CA VAL A 438 3.23 9.44 16.23
C VAL A 438 4.04 9.35 17.53
N LYS A 439 4.57 8.16 17.84
CA LYS A 439 5.41 7.98 19.04
C LYS A 439 6.73 8.72 18.91
N ASN A 440 7.39 8.61 17.76
CA ASN A 440 8.65 9.29 17.48
C ASN A 440 8.48 10.82 17.58
N ALA A 441 7.44 11.36 16.94
CA ALA A 441 7.15 12.78 16.96
C ALA A 441 6.90 13.31 18.38
N TRP A 442 6.18 12.55 19.20
CA TRP A 442 5.95 12.93 20.60
C TRP A 442 7.23 13.11 21.40
N PHE A 443 8.20 12.20 21.25
CA PHE A 443 9.42 12.23 22.05
C PHE A 443 10.52 13.10 21.45
N ASP A 444 10.59 13.22 20.11
CA ASP A 444 11.77 13.75 19.44
C ASP A 444 11.53 15.08 18.70
N TRP A 445 10.28 15.43 18.33
CA TRP A 445 10.02 16.64 17.54
C TRP A 445 9.79 17.89 18.41
N GLY A 446 9.79 17.76 19.73
CA GLY A 446 9.73 18.89 20.66
C GLY A 446 8.39 19.62 20.74
N TRP A 447 7.29 18.99 20.32
CA TRP A 447 5.95 19.58 20.27
C TRP A 447 5.51 20.19 21.60
N GLN A 448 5.87 19.57 22.75
CA GLN A 448 5.52 20.10 24.08
C GLN A 448 6.01 21.54 24.28
N SER A 449 7.20 21.85 23.75
CA SER A 449 7.80 23.20 23.84
C SER A 449 7.23 24.12 22.75
N VAL A 450 7.05 23.61 21.52
CA VAL A 450 6.56 24.40 20.37
C VAL A 450 5.15 24.92 20.66
N PHE A 451 4.26 24.07 21.18
CA PHE A 451 2.86 24.42 21.49
C PHE A 451 2.69 24.94 22.90
N ASN A 452 3.77 25.05 23.71
CA ASN A 452 3.77 25.58 25.07
C ASN A 452 2.70 24.90 25.95
N TRP A 453 2.53 23.58 25.84
CA TRP A 453 1.61 22.81 26.68
C TRP A 453 2.12 22.77 28.13
N SER A 454 1.20 22.82 29.08
CA SER A 454 1.54 22.51 30.47
C SER A 454 1.87 21.03 30.64
N ASP A 455 2.57 20.66 31.72
CA ASP A 455 2.82 19.25 32.04
C ASP A 455 1.51 18.43 32.12
N ALA A 456 0.45 19.05 32.67
CA ALA A 456 -0.86 18.40 32.79
C ALA A 456 -1.51 18.19 31.42
N ASP A 457 -1.43 19.15 30.50
CA ASP A 457 -1.93 19.03 29.13
C ASP A 457 -1.15 17.96 28.37
N SER A 458 0.18 17.99 28.45
CA SER A 458 1.06 16.99 27.82
C SER A 458 0.72 15.57 28.27
N VAL A 459 0.54 15.35 29.58
CA VAL A 459 0.13 14.03 30.12
C VAL A 459 -1.23 13.61 29.57
N GLN A 460 -2.19 14.54 29.48
CA GLN A 460 -3.53 14.22 28.99
C GLN A 460 -3.53 13.91 27.50
N ILE A 461 -2.87 14.71 26.66
CA ILE A 461 -2.74 14.51 25.22
C ILE A 461 -2.08 13.16 24.93
N TRP A 462 -0.97 12.88 25.62
CA TRP A 462 -0.27 11.61 25.41
C TRP A 462 -1.10 10.40 25.85
N LYS A 463 -1.82 10.51 26.96
CA LYS A 463 -2.74 9.46 27.40
C LYS A 463 -3.86 9.18 26.40
N GLN A 464 -4.37 10.19 25.70
CA GLN A 464 -5.39 10.01 24.66
C GLN A 464 -4.81 9.23 23.46
N ASN A 465 -3.60 9.57 23.03
CA ASN A 465 -2.92 8.90 21.93
C ASN A 465 -2.50 7.46 22.29
N THR A 466 -1.96 7.22 23.48
CA THR A 466 -1.67 5.86 23.94
C THR A 466 -2.95 5.01 24.10
N PHE A 467 -4.07 5.62 24.53
CA PHE A 467 -5.34 4.90 24.55
C PHE A 467 -5.75 4.46 23.12
N LEU A 468 -5.62 5.34 22.13
CA LEU A 468 -5.97 5.04 20.75
C LEU A 468 -5.14 3.86 20.19
N PHE A 469 -3.81 3.92 20.30
CA PHE A 469 -2.90 3.00 19.63
C PHE A 469 -2.50 1.78 20.48
N ASP A 470 -2.46 1.90 21.79
CA ASP A 470 -2.03 0.81 22.68
C ASP A 470 -3.22 0.08 23.35
N THR A 471 -4.45 0.60 23.19
CA THR A 471 -5.65 0.01 23.81
C THR A 471 -6.78 -0.18 22.82
N LEU A 472 -7.34 0.90 22.25
CA LEU A 472 -8.55 0.85 21.43
C LEU A 472 -8.37 -0.04 20.18
N ILE A 473 -7.35 0.24 19.37
CA ILE A 473 -7.11 -0.53 18.14
C ILE A 473 -6.78 -2.00 18.44
N PRO A 474 -5.81 -2.34 19.32
CA PRO A 474 -5.53 -3.74 19.62
C PRO A 474 -6.70 -4.49 20.28
N ASP A 475 -7.55 -3.80 21.08
CA ASP A 475 -8.76 -4.42 21.63
C ASP A 475 -9.72 -4.82 20.52
N ILE A 476 -9.96 -3.94 19.53
CA ILE A 476 -10.82 -4.23 18.36
C ILE A 476 -10.27 -5.42 17.55
N LEU A 477 -8.97 -5.45 17.29
CA LEU A 477 -8.32 -6.55 16.58
C LEU A 477 -8.46 -7.87 17.33
N SER A 478 -8.27 -7.84 18.66
CA SER A 478 -8.44 -9.00 19.53
C SER A 478 -9.88 -9.47 19.61
N GLU A 479 -10.85 -8.56 19.79
CA GLU A 479 -12.28 -8.86 19.80
C GLU A 479 -12.74 -9.48 18.47
N SER A 480 -12.15 -9.02 17.37
CA SER A 480 -12.39 -9.56 16.03
C SER A 480 -11.68 -10.88 15.77
N GLY A 481 -10.80 -11.36 16.67
CA GLY A 481 -10.04 -12.60 16.50
C GLY A 481 -9.01 -12.51 15.37
N VAL A 482 -8.36 -11.36 15.17
CA VAL A 482 -7.34 -11.18 14.12
C VAL A 482 -6.08 -11.96 14.48
N ALA A 483 -5.62 -12.82 13.57
CA ALA A 483 -4.43 -13.64 13.76
C ALA A 483 -3.11 -12.92 13.38
N SER A 484 -3.19 -11.83 12.65
CA SER A 484 -2.01 -11.04 12.21
C SER A 484 -1.42 -10.22 13.36
N ASP A 485 -0.11 -10.03 13.34
CA ASP A 485 0.60 -9.22 14.34
C ASP A 485 0.19 -7.73 14.24
N TYR A 486 0.28 -7.04 15.38
CA TYR A 486 0.03 -5.61 15.48
C TYR A 486 1.22 -4.85 16.07
N LEU A 487 1.57 -3.72 15.46
CA LEU A 487 2.58 -2.78 15.92
C LEU A 487 1.92 -1.43 16.24
N PRO A 488 1.99 -0.91 17.47
CA PRO A 488 1.30 0.35 17.82
C PRO A 488 1.77 1.57 17.04
N SER A 489 3.07 1.65 16.69
CA SER A 489 3.67 2.77 15.96
C SER A 489 4.92 2.30 15.21
N SER A 490 5.11 2.76 13.98
CA SER A 490 6.34 2.64 13.21
C SER A 490 6.97 4.04 13.07
N PRO A 491 8.27 4.24 13.41
CA PRO A 491 9.17 3.24 13.95
C PRO A 491 8.91 2.95 15.43
N VAL A 492 9.41 1.79 15.90
CA VAL A 492 9.43 1.46 17.34
C VAL A 492 10.32 2.45 18.09
N TRP A 493 11.48 2.79 17.50
CA TRP A 493 12.44 3.78 18.00
C TRP A 493 12.86 4.74 16.88
N GLY A 494 12.77 6.05 17.13
CA GLY A 494 13.27 7.08 16.22
C GLY A 494 14.78 7.02 16.00
N TRP A 495 15.22 7.49 14.84
CA TRP A 495 16.65 7.66 14.58
C TRP A 495 17.28 8.67 15.56
N GLY A 496 18.50 8.39 16.00
CA GLY A 496 19.16 9.14 17.07
C GLY A 496 19.13 8.44 18.42
N HIS A 497 18.24 7.45 18.62
CA HIS A 497 18.24 6.57 19.78
C HIS A 497 19.14 5.34 19.55
N ASP A 498 19.92 4.94 20.54
CA ASP A 498 20.77 3.75 20.44
C ASP A 498 19.94 2.47 20.24
N GLU A 499 18.74 2.41 20.81
CA GLU A 499 17.80 1.31 20.69
C GLU A 499 17.34 1.09 19.23
N SER A 500 17.29 2.13 18.39
CA SER A 500 16.94 2.02 16.96
C SER A 500 17.89 1.11 16.18
N LEU A 501 19.10 0.86 16.71
CA LEU A 501 20.10 -0.01 16.10
C LEU A 501 19.97 -1.47 16.54
N THR A 502 19.20 -1.73 17.61
CA THR A 502 19.17 -3.02 18.29
C THR A 502 17.77 -3.61 18.47
N GLU A 503 16.73 -2.79 18.38
CA GLU A 503 15.33 -3.17 18.66
C GLU A 503 14.37 -2.56 17.63
N GLY A 504 13.36 -3.33 17.22
CA GLY A 504 12.28 -2.83 16.38
C GLY A 504 12.70 -2.46 14.95
N ASP A 505 11.85 -1.68 14.33
CA ASP A 505 12.10 -1.04 13.03
C ASP A 505 12.62 0.39 13.20
N ASN A 506 13.25 0.91 12.14
CA ASN A 506 13.93 2.20 12.14
C ASN A 506 13.57 3.02 10.89
N HIS A 507 13.12 4.26 11.11
CA HIS A 507 13.05 5.31 10.09
C HIS A 507 14.35 6.12 10.16
N TYR A 508 15.32 5.78 9.31
CA TYR A 508 16.60 6.46 9.34
C TYR A 508 16.66 7.64 8.36
N TRP A 509 16.43 8.83 8.88
CA TRP A 509 16.43 10.08 8.13
C TRP A 509 17.70 10.93 8.30
N GLY A 510 18.74 10.38 8.90
CA GLY A 510 20.04 11.07 9.06
C GLY A 510 20.65 11.51 7.74
N VAL A 511 20.52 10.71 6.68
CA VAL A 511 21.03 11.06 5.33
C VAL A 511 20.25 12.19 4.67
N TRP A 512 18.96 12.35 4.96
CA TRP A 512 18.14 13.41 4.37
C TRP A 512 17.98 14.59 5.35
N TRP A 513 17.19 14.46 6.40
CA TRP A 513 16.95 15.50 7.39
C TRP A 513 18.18 15.87 8.22
N GLY A 514 19.06 14.91 8.47
CA GLY A 514 20.32 15.11 9.20
C GLY A 514 21.47 15.57 8.32
N GLU A 515 21.28 15.69 7.00
CA GLU A 515 22.32 16.11 6.03
C GLU A 515 23.59 15.25 6.06
N GLU A 516 23.48 14.00 6.53
CA GLU A 516 24.61 13.07 6.62
C GLU A 516 24.95 12.45 5.24
N PRO A 517 26.22 12.06 5.01
CA PRO A 517 26.61 11.39 3.78
C PRO A 517 26.07 9.96 3.72
N PHE A 518 25.95 9.36 2.51
CA PHE A 518 25.42 8.01 2.31
C PHE A 518 26.11 6.92 3.13
N GLU A 519 27.40 7.08 3.48
CA GLU A 519 28.14 6.18 4.37
C GLU A 519 27.53 6.07 5.77
N ALA A 520 26.70 7.02 6.19
CA ALA A 520 26.00 6.99 7.46
C ALA A 520 25.05 5.79 7.58
N TYR A 521 24.45 5.33 6.48
CA TYR A 521 23.63 4.11 6.45
C TYR A 521 24.37 2.89 7.02
N ARG A 522 25.70 2.81 6.83
CA ARG A 522 26.51 1.70 7.35
C ARG A 522 26.64 1.72 8.87
N LYS A 523 26.60 2.89 9.48
CA LYS A 523 26.72 3.06 10.93
C LYS A 523 25.38 2.89 11.64
N HIS A 524 24.30 3.25 10.96
CA HIS A 524 22.97 3.32 11.52
C HIS A 524 22.03 2.22 11.01
N THR A 525 22.58 1.05 10.71
CA THR A 525 21.79 -0.13 10.35
C THR A 525 21.07 -0.68 11.57
N GLY A 526 19.74 -0.71 11.55
CA GLY A 526 18.86 -1.28 12.58
C GLY A 526 18.57 -2.76 12.36
N ARG A 527 17.55 -3.27 13.08
CA ARG A 527 16.99 -4.62 12.91
C ARG A 527 16.14 -4.74 11.65
N PHE A 528 15.47 -3.65 11.31
CA PHE A 528 14.66 -3.51 10.11
C PHE A 528 14.64 -2.03 9.72
N MET A 529 14.92 -1.73 8.46
CA MET A 529 14.95 -0.37 7.94
C MET A 529 13.65 -0.09 7.22
N SER A 530 12.64 0.38 7.94
CA SER A 530 11.26 0.58 7.42
C SER A 530 11.08 1.88 6.65
N GLU A 531 11.94 2.90 6.91
CA GLU A 531 12.05 4.09 6.06
C GLU A 531 13.51 4.58 5.99
N PHE A 532 13.91 4.97 4.81
CA PHE A 532 15.14 5.69 4.46
C PHE A 532 15.05 6.13 3.01
N GLY A 533 15.60 7.26 2.63
CA GLY A 533 15.39 7.75 1.28
C GLY A 533 16.26 8.94 0.90
N PHE A 534 16.21 9.30 -0.39
CA PHE A 534 16.84 10.47 -0.96
C PHE A 534 16.02 10.96 -2.16
N GLN A 535 15.82 12.28 -2.34
CA GLN A 535 15.02 12.82 -3.45
C GLN A 535 15.81 12.83 -4.77
N ALA A 536 15.05 12.77 -5.86
CA ALA A 536 15.53 13.05 -7.21
C ALA A 536 14.45 13.71 -8.07
N TRP A 537 14.87 14.37 -9.13
CA TRP A 537 13.99 14.87 -10.15
C TRP A 537 13.24 13.73 -10.84
N PRO A 538 12.03 13.99 -11.37
CA PRO A 538 11.24 13.00 -12.11
C PRO A 538 11.87 12.63 -13.45
N THR A 539 11.22 11.72 -14.19
CA THR A 539 11.67 11.33 -15.54
C THR A 539 11.51 12.47 -16.56
N GLN A 540 12.18 12.34 -17.69
CA GLN A 540 12.06 13.34 -18.77
C GLN A 540 10.62 13.49 -19.27
N LYS A 541 9.86 12.40 -19.38
CA LYS A 541 8.45 12.40 -19.79
C LYS A 541 7.60 13.27 -18.85
N MET A 542 7.85 13.14 -17.55
CA MET A 542 7.13 13.93 -16.55
C MET A 542 7.56 15.40 -16.60
N LEU A 543 8.85 15.69 -16.77
CA LEU A 543 9.34 17.06 -16.93
C LEU A 543 8.72 17.75 -18.15
N ASP A 544 8.61 17.04 -19.27
CA ASP A 544 7.98 17.56 -20.50
C ASP A 544 6.49 17.88 -20.26
N TYR A 545 5.78 17.06 -19.49
CA TYR A 545 4.39 17.29 -19.10
C TYR A 545 4.24 18.52 -18.19
N MET A 546 5.07 18.66 -17.16
CA MET A 546 5.02 19.77 -16.21
C MET A 546 5.25 21.12 -16.88
N HIS A 547 6.13 21.16 -17.89
CA HIS A 547 6.54 22.42 -18.56
C HIS A 547 5.57 22.89 -19.63
N ASP A 548 4.68 22.04 -20.14
CA ASP A 548 3.67 22.39 -21.16
C ASP A 548 4.27 23.21 -22.34
N GLY A 549 5.43 22.75 -22.84
CA GLY A 549 6.15 23.39 -23.97
C GLY A 549 7.00 24.61 -23.62
N GLU A 550 7.12 25.02 -22.37
CA GLU A 550 8.08 26.03 -21.93
C GLU A 550 9.50 25.47 -21.82
N VAL A 551 10.49 26.38 -21.76
CA VAL A 551 11.89 25.97 -21.58
C VAL A 551 12.12 25.49 -20.16
N LEU A 552 12.65 24.27 -20.02
CA LEU A 552 13.01 23.67 -18.74
C LEU A 552 14.28 24.36 -18.19
N GLU A 553 14.15 25.04 -17.07
CA GLU A 553 15.26 25.64 -16.31
C GLU A 553 15.32 25.04 -14.90
N ILE A 554 16.53 24.92 -14.32
CA ILE A 554 16.76 24.26 -13.01
C ILE A 554 16.00 24.98 -11.90
N GLU A 555 15.94 26.30 -11.91
CA GLU A 555 15.31 27.14 -10.89
C GLU A 555 14.04 27.83 -11.43
N SER A 556 13.27 27.16 -12.31
CA SER A 556 12.01 27.70 -12.80
C SER A 556 10.92 27.67 -11.73
N ASP A 557 9.95 28.58 -11.81
CA ASP A 557 8.80 28.62 -10.89
C ASP A 557 8.04 27.29 -10.87
N ILE A 558 8.02 26.57 -11.99
CA ILE A 558 7.40 25.24 -12.08
C ILE A 558 8.15 24.25 -11.22
N MET A 559 9.48 24.17 -11.33
CA MET A 559 10.29 23.25 -10.54
C MET A 559 10.18 23.56 -9.05
N ILE A 560 10.17 24.84 -8.67
CA ILE A 560 9.96 25.28 -7.28
C ILE A 560 8.58 24.85 -6.77
N ALA A 561 7.54 24.95 -7.57
CA ALA A 561 6.18 24.57 -7.19
C ALA A 561 6.03 23.05 -6.96
N HIS A 562 6.78 22.24 -7.71
CA HIS A 562 6.76 20.77 -7.61
C HIS A 562 7.79 20.20 -6.62
N GLN A 563 8.61 21.07 -5.99
CA GLN A 563 9.45 20.72 -4.84
C GLN A 563 8.71 21.07 -3.55
N ARG A 564 8.18 20.07 -2.88
CA ARG A 564 7.40 20.28 -1.65
C ARG A 564 8.26 20.30 -0.39
N HIS A 565 9.48 19.78 -0.45
CA HIS A 565 10.40 19.80 0.67
C HIS A 565 11.15 21.14 0.76
N PRO A 566 11.22 21.79 1.93
CA PRO A 566 11.66 23.19 2.07
C PRO A 566 13.11 23.46 1.63
N PHE A 567 13.98 22.44 1.60
CA PHE A 567 15.38 22.55 1.18
C PHE A 567 15.85 21.38 0.30
N GLY A 568 14.92 20.66 -0.33
CA GLY A 568 15.24 19.47 -1.14
C GLY A 568 16.18 19.75 -2.30
N ASP A 569 15.98 20.84 -3.03
CA ASP A 569 16.84 21.22 -4.17
C ASP A 569 18.27 21.50 -3.72
N ARG A 570 18.45 22.13 -2.56
CA ARG A 570 19.79 22.34 -1.97
C ARG A 570 20.49 21.03 -1.67
N LEU A 571 19.80 20.09 -0.99
CA LEU A 571 20.38 18.79 -0.63
C LEU A 571 20.72 17.96 -1.87
N ILE A 572 19.86 17.93 -2.87
CA ILE A 572 20.13 17.24 -4.14
C ILE A 572 21.41 17.79 -4.76
N ARG A 573 21.55 19.12 -4.84
CA ARG A 573 22.70 19.79 -5.46
C ARG A 573 24.00 19.56 -4.70
N GLU A 574 23.99 19.70 -3.38
CA GLU A 574 25.18 19.50 -2.51
C GLU A 574 25.65 18.06 -2.55
N THR A 575 24.74 17.09 -2.48
CA THR A 575 25.06 15.66 -2.56
C THR A 575 25.57 15.28 -3.96
N MET A 576 24.98 15.85 -5.00
CA MET A 576 25.46 15.68 -6.37
C MET A 576 26.92 16.15 -6.51
N GLN A 577 27.26 17.30 -5.93
CA GLN A 577 28.64 17.81 -5.93
C GLN A 577 29.60 16.93 -5.12
N GLN A 578 29.11 16.30 -4.05
CA GLN A 578 29.94 15.44 -3.19
C GLN A 578 30.33 14.12 -3.88
N TYR A 579 29.40 13.49 -4.57
CA TYR A 579 29.63 12.14 -5.14
C TYR A 579 29.88 12.15 -6.64
N PHE A 580 29.43 13.16 -7.39
CA PHE A 580 29.55 13.24 -8.84
C PHE A 580 29.97 14.66 -9.28
N TYR A 581 29.18 15.28 -10.14
CA TYR A 581 29.35 16.67 -10.61
C TYR A 581 28.00 17.31 -10.88
N ILE A 582 27.92 18.63 -10.90
CA ILE A 582 26.70 19.38 -11.22
C ILE A 582 26.66 19.68 -12.73
N PRO A 583 25.69 19.12 -13.48
CA PRO A 583 25.49 19.46 -14.89
C PRO A 583 24.95 20.89 -15.07
N GLU A 584 25.22 21.47 -16.25
CA GLU A 584 24.79 22.84 -16.58
C GLU A 584 23.37 22.91 -17.15
N THR A 585 22.86 21.84 -17.79
CA THR A 585 21.53 21.81 -18.39
C THR A 585 20.55 21.10 -17.47
N ALA A 586 19.28 21.57 -17.47
CA ALA A 586 18.23 21.00 -16.62
C ALA A 586 17.99 19.51 -16.90
N VAL A 587 18.00 19.07 -18.16
CA VAL A 587 17.87 17.66 -18.54
C VAL A 587 18.98 16.81 -17.94
N ALA A 588 20.23 17.23 -18.10
CA ALA A 588 21.37 16.50 -17.52
C ALA A 588 21.38 16.56 -15.98
N TYR A 589 20.92 17.66 -15.39
CA TYR A 589 20.75 17.81 -13.95
C TYR A 589 19.74 16.80 -13.40
N GLY A 590 18.55 16.69 -14.03
CA GLY A 590 17.53 15.72 -13.66
C GLY A 590 18.05 14.29 -13.74
N GLN A 591 18.72 13.92 -14.83
CA GLN A 591 19.35 12.61 -14.99
C GLN A 591 20.40 12.32 -13.91
N MET A 592 21.26 13.30 -13.60
CA MET A 592 22.27 13.15 -12.57
C MET A 592 21.68 13.03 -11.16
N SER A 593 20.61 13.79 -10.86
CA SER A 593 19.90 13.66 -9.57
C SER A 593 19.38 12.24 -9.34
N GLN A 594 18.84 11.62 -10.40
CA GLN A 594 18.40 10.22 -10.34
C GLN A 594 19.55 9.24 -10.15
N GLN A 595 20.73 9.51 -10.75
CA GLN A 595 21.91 8.66 -10.53
C GLN A 595 22.42 8.77 -9.10
N VAL A 596 22.40 9.95 -8.49
CA VAL A 596 22.77 10.17 -7.08
C VAL A 596 21.83 9.41 -6.15
N GLN A 597 20.52 9.52 -6.36
CA GLN A 597 19.52 8.78 -5.61
C GLN A 597 19.73 7.26 -5.74
N ALA A 598 19.87 6.77 -6.97
CA ALA A 598 20.08 5.36 -7.27
C ALA A 598 21.33 4.81 -6.60
N PHE A 599 22.45 5.55 -6.66
CA PHE A 599 23.69 5.19 -6.01
C PHE A 599 23.50 5.08 -4.50
N GLY A 600 23.05 6.14 -3.83
CA GLY A 600 22.98 6.18 -2.36
C GLY A 600 22.05 5.11 -1.78
N ILE A 601 20.85 4.95 -2.35
CA ILE A 601 19.87 4.01 -1.83
C ILE A 601 20.23 2.55 -2.16
N SER A 602 20.74 2.26 -3.37
CA SER A 602 21.14 0.89 -3.68
C SER A 602 22.37 0.42 -2.87
N GLU A 603 23.31 1.32 -2.56
CA GLU A 603 24.44 1.03 -1.67
C GLU A 603 23.95 0.74 -0.24
N ALA A 604 22.98 1.50 0.26
CA ALA A 604 22.35 1.24 1.56
C ALA A 604 21.70 -0.16 1.60
N ILE A 605 20.88 -0.50 0.60
CA ILE A 605 20.21 -1.81 0.49
C ILE A 605 21.23 -2.95 0.45
N ARG A 606 22.29 -2.84 -0.39
CA ARG A 606 23.34 -3.85 -0.46
C ARG A 606 24.00 -4.03 0.90
N TRP A 607 24.33 -2.94 1.58
CA TRP A 607 24.90 -3.02 2.92
C TRP A 607 23.96 -3.70 3.92
N PHE A 608 22.68 -3.32 3.99
CA PHE A 608 21.69 -3.90 4.90
C PHE A 608 21.59 -5.41 4.72
N ARG A 609 21.57 -5.88 3.48
CA ARG A 609 21.51 -7.31 3.14
C ARG A 609 22.76 -8.09 3.58
N THR A 610 23.92 -7.43 3.74
CA THR A 610 25.12 -8.09 4.27
C THR A 610 25.09 -8.22 5.79
N GLN A 611 24.24 -7.49 6.50
CA GLN A 611 24.23 -7.45 7.96
C GLN A 611 23.32 -8.55 8.56
N PRO A 612 23.90 -9.51 9.32
CA PRO A 612 23.09 -10.61 9.87
C PRO A 612 21.98 -10.18 10.82
N LYS A 613 22.11 -8.99 11.43
CA LYS A 613 21.11 -8.43 12.35
C LYS A 613 19.94 -7.75 11.65
N CYS A 614 20.08 -7.38 10.38
CA CYS A 614 19.06 -6.67 9.61
C CYS A 614 18.23 -7.67 8.79
N SER A 615 16.91 -7.66 8.97
CA SER A 615 15.98 -8.61 8.36
C SER A 615 15.09 -8.00 7.27
N GLY A 616 15.26 -6.72 6.95
CA GLY A 616 14.49 -6.09 5.88
C GLY A 616 14.82 -4.64 5.65
N SER A 617 14.43 -4.16 4.47
CA SER A 617 14.53 -2.75 4.08
C SER A 617 13.40 -2.36 3.16
N LEU A 618 12.66 -1.30 3.54
CA LEU A 618 11.59 -0.67 2.78
C LEU A 618 11.96 0.79 2.59
N TYR A 619 12.45 1.17 1.41
CA TYR A 619 12.83 2.57 1.20
C TYR A 619 11.61 3.49 1.05
N TRP A 620 11.77 4.75 1.40
CA TRP A 620 10.83 5.82 1.13
C TRP A 620 11.21 6.47 -0.20
N GLN A 621 10.39 6.44 -1.29
CA GLN A 621 9.08 5.81 -1.42
C GLN A 621 8.98 5.09 -2.79
N LEU A 622 7.95 4.26 -3.00
CA LEU A 622 7.77 3.52 -4.25
C LEU A 622 7.40 4.44 -5.40
N ASN A 623 6.31 5.18 -5.25
CA ASN A 623 5.60 5.90 -6.32
C ASN A 623 5.24 7.33 -5.94
N ASP A 624 4.86 8.13 -6.93
CA ASP A 624 4.32 9.48 -6.80
C ASP A 624 2.80 9.49 -6.96
N CYS A 625 2.10 10.45 -6.29
CA CYS A 625 0.68 10.73 -6.50
C CYS A 625 0.41 11.89 -7.46
N TRP A 626 1.43 12.60 -7.89
CA TRP A 626 1.41 13.71 -8.83
C TRP A 626 2.82 13.94 -9.38
N PRO A 627 3.00 14.77 -10.44
CA PRO A 627 4.33 15.13 -10.92
C PRO A 627 5.15 15.85 -9.84
N ALA A 628 6.13 15.18 -9.22
CA ALA A 628 6.88 15.70 -8.08
C ALA A 628 8.40 15.52 -8.19
N ILE A 629 9.14 16.40 -7.51
CA ILE A 629 10.50 16.13 -7.06
C ILE A 629 10.39 15.40 -5.74
N SER A 630 10.73 14.11 -5.72
CA SER A 630 10.38 13.23 -4.59
C SER A 630 11.41 12.12 -4.38
N TRP A 631 11.16 11.29 -3.38
CA TRP A 631 11.93 10.07 -3.08
C TRP A 631 11.51 8.87 -3.95
N SER A 632 10.49 8.99 -4.78
CA SER A 632 9.93 7.88 -5.56
C SER A 632 10.96 7.18 -6.44
N SER A 633 10.76 5.89 -6.66
CA SER A 633 11.49 5.11 -7.66
C SER A 633 10.72 4.94 -8.96
N ILE A 634 9.39 5.09 -8.91
CA ILE A 634 8.48 5.08 -10.05
C ILE A 634 7.73 6.41 -10.03
N ASP A 635 7.71 7.10 -11.16
CA ASP A 635 7.05 8.40 -11.25
C ASP A 635 5.52 8.28 -11.42
N TYR A 636 4.83 9.41 -11.40
CA TYR A 636 3.36 9.49 -11.54
C TYR A 636 2.81 8.81 -12.81
N PHE A 637 3.58 8.74 -13.88
CA PHE A 637 3.18 8.05 -15.12
C PHE A 637 3.55 6.56 -15.15
N GLY A 638 4.05 6.01 -14.04
CA GLY A 638 4.50 4.63 -13.95
C GLY A 638 5.87 4.37 -14.59
N GLU A 639 6.62 5.41 -14.94
CA GLU A 639 7.97 5.28 -15.52
C GLU A 639 9.02 5.03 -14.43
N TRP A 640 9.90 4.07 -14.67
CA TRP A 640 10.97 3.74 -13.74
C TRP A 640 12.06 4.82 -13.73
N LYS A 641 12.32 5.41 -12.57
CA LYS A 641 13.52 6.23 -12.33
C LYS A 641 14.75 5.35 -12.20
N ALA A 642 15.95 5.94 -12.28
CA ALA A 642 17.21 5.21 -12.14
C ALA A 642 17.29 4.38 -10.85
N LEU A 643 16.64 4.84 -9.77
CA LEU A 643 16.54 4.12 -8.51
C LEU A 643 15.88 2.75 -8.68
N HIS A 644 14.78 2.65 -9.40
CA HIS A 644 14.05 1.37 -9.52
C HIS A 644 14.87 0.27 -10.21
N TYR A 645 15.65 0.64 -11.24
CA TYR A 645 16.62 -0.27 -11.87
C TYR A 645 17.74 -0.68 -10.90
N ALA A 646 18.28 0.25 -10.12
CA ALA A 646 19.36 -0.04 -9.17
C ALA A 646 18.86 -0.92 -8.00
N VAL A 647 17.62 -0.72 -7.56
CA VAL A 647 16.96 -1.54 -6.53
C VAL A 647 16.69 -2.95 -7.03
N LYS A 648 16.26 -3.13 -8.30
CA LYS A 648 16.13 -4.44 -8.92
C LYS A 648 17.41 -5.28 -8.76
N ASP A 649 18.56 -4.67 -9.03
CA ASP A 649 19.85 -5.34 -8.87
C ASP A 649 20.21 -5.58 -7.39
N ALA A 650 19.92 -4.60 -6.53
CA ALA A 650 20.24 -4.70 -5.11
C ALA A 650 19.37 -5.73 -4.37
N TYR A 651 18.12 -5.97 -4.83
CA TYR A 651 17.21 -7.00 -4.32
C TYR A 651 17.23 -8.32 -5.08
N ALA A 652 18.11 -8.46 -6.07
CA ALA A 652 18.23 -9.72 -6.82
C ALA A 652 18.46 -10.93 -5.87
N PRO A 653 17.95 -12.13 -6.23
CA PRO A 653 18.07 -13.33 -5.41
C PRO A 653 19.52 -13.69 -5.08
N TYR A 654 20.45 -13.37 -5.99
CA TYR A 654 21.89 -13.44 -5.77
C TYR A 654 22.49 -12.06 -5.88
N MET A 655 23.16 -11.61 -4.83
CA MET A 655 23.78 -10.28 -4.77
C MET A 655 25.27 -10.40 -4.46
N LEU A 656 26.07 -9.63 -5.20
CA LEU A 656 27.49 -9.40 -4.92
C LEU A 656 27.68 -7.97 -4.42
N TYR A 657 28.57 -7.80 -3.47
CA TYR A 657 28.93 -6.48 -2.96
C TYR A 657 30.39 -6.44 -2.54
N ALA A 658 31.05 -5.31 -2.80
CA ALA A 658 32.36 -5.01 -2.27
C ALA A 658 32.41 -3.61 -1.68
N VAL A 659 33.00 -3.45 -0.52
CA VAL A 659 32.98 -2.18 0.20
C VAL A 659 34.21 -2.04 1.09
N GLN A 660 34.73 -0.81 1.22
CA GLN A 660 35.75 -0.47 2.14
C GLN A 660 35.24 -0.43 3.57
N VAL A 661 35.71 -1.33 4.44
CA VAL A 661 35.41 -1.34 5.87
C VAL A 661 36.70 -1.16 6.62
N HIS A 662 36.87 -0.04 7.32
CA HIS A 662 38.12 0.39 7.90
C HIS A 662 39.25 0.41 6.83
N ASN A 663 40.33 -0.36 7.01
CA ASN A 663 41.42 -0.43 6.06
C ASN A 663 41.43 -1.71 5.20
N LYS A 664 40.27 -2.40 5.11
CA LYS A 664 40.14 -3.64 4.35
C LYS A 664 39.05 -3.48 3.30
N LEU A 665 39.27 -3.99 2.10
CA LEU A 665 38.22 -4.19 1.13
C LEU A 665 37.56 -5.52 1.44
N MET A 666 36.24 -5.48 1.73
CA MET A 666 35.41 -6.63 2.06
C MET A 666 34.58 -7.01 0.87
N GLY A 667 34.50 -8.29 0.56
CA GLY A 667 33.62 -8.86 -0.45
C GLY A 667 32.51 -9.68 0.19
N TYR A 668 31.34 -9.60 -0.38
CA TYR A 668 30.14 -10.32 0.09
C TYR A 668 29.46 -11.06 -1.05
N VAL A 669 28.97 -12.25 -0.73
CA VAL A 669 27.99 -12.98 -1.54
C VAL A 669 26.77 -13.22 -0.66
N VAL A 670 25.62 -12.71 -1.08
CA VAL A 670 24.36 -12.85 -0.37
C VAL A 670 23.35 -13.52 -1.31
N SER A 671 22.59 -14.50 -0.79
CA SER A 671 21.50 -15.14 -1.53
C SER A 671 20.32 -15.42 -0.61
N ASP A 672 19.13 -15.11 -1.11
CA ASP A 672 17.82 -15.50 -0.55
C ASP A 672 17.04 -16.45 -1.52
N ALA A 673 17.73 -16.99 -2.51
CA ALA A 673 17.14 -17.97 -3.43
C ALA A 673 16.63 -19.22 -2.68
N PRO A 674 15.53 -19.87 -3.11
CA PRO A 674 14.88 -20.96 -2.38
C PRO A 674 15.62 -22.31 -2.47
N GLU A 675 16.77 -22.37 -3.12
CA GLU A 675 17.50 -23.61 -3.39
C GLU A 675 18.96 -23.56 -2.95
N ASN A 676 19.47 -24.73 -2.53
CA ASN A 676 20.92 -24.90 -2.35
C ASN A 676 21.61 -25.02 -3.69
N ARG A 677 22.64 -24.21 -3.95
CA ARG A 677 23.33 -24.21 -5.25
C ARG A 677 24.86 -24.07 -5.10
N ASP A 678 25.62 -24.89 -5.83
CA ASP A 678 27.06 -24.69 -5.98
C ASP A 678 27.33 -23.62 -7.05
N VAL A 679 28.05 -22.58 -6.67
CA VAL A 679 28.36 -21.42 -7.52
C VAL A 679 29.82 -21.11 -7.54
N MET A 680 30.31 -20.50 -8.63
CA MET A 680 31.69 -20.02 -8.78
C MET A 680 31.71 -18.50 -8.73
N LEU A 681 32.41 -17.94 -7.78
CA LEU A 681 32.77 -16.52 -7.72
C LEU A 681 34.03 -16.27 -8.51
N SER A 682 33.97 -15.42 -9.54
CA SER A 682 35.13 -14.91 -10.29
C SER A 682 35.39 -13.46 -9.85
N LEU A 683 36.64 -13.17 -9.51
CA LEU A 683 37.13 -11.85 -9.17
C LEU A 683 38.14 -11.43 -10.25
N GLU A 684 37.83 -10.42 -11.02
CA GLU A 684 38.63 -9.93 -12.14
C GLU A 684 39.08 -8.49 -11.85
N TRP A 685 40.39 -8.27 -11.75
CA TRP A 685 40.98 -6.98 -11.43
C TRP A 685 41.54 -6.31 -12.68
N PHE A 686 41.19 -5.07 -12.90
CA PHE A 686 41.58 -4.27 -14.06
C PHE A 686 42.36 -3.04 -13.58
N ASP A 687 43.36 -2.62 -14.37
CA ASP A 687 44.05 -1.36 -14.14
C ASP A 687 43.24 -0.15 -14.65
N ASP A 688 43.83 1.04 -14.57
CA ASP A 688 43.23 2.31 -15.02
C ASP A 688 43.11 2.43 -16.55
N GLU A 689 43.79 1.57 -17.31
CA GLU A 689 43.63 1.44 -18.77
C GLU A 689 42.56 0.39 -19.15
N GLY A 690 41.96 -0.31 -18.19
CA GLY A 690 40.96 -1.35 -18.40
C GLY A 690 41.56 -2.70 -18.79
N LEU A 691 42.87 -2.91 -18.57
CA LEU A 691 43.55 -4.18 -18.83
C LEU A 691 43.39 -5.14 -17.64
N LEU A 692 43.05 -6.40 -17.91
CA LEU A 692 42.94 -7.44 -16.90
C LEU A 692 44.34 -7.75 -16.31
N VAL A 693 44.51 -7.49 -15.00
CA VAL A 693 45.76 -7.66 -14.27
C VAL A 693 45.82 -8.98 -13.50
N PHE A 694 44.71 -9.37 -12.90
CA PHE A 694 44.63 -10.54 -12.04
C PHE A 694 43.23 -11.15 -12.03
N THR A 695 43.15 -12.47 -11.93
CA THR A 695 41.91 -13.22 -11.80
C THR A 695 42.00 -14.26 -10.70
N GLU A 696 41.00 -14.32 -9.86
CA GLU A 696 40.82 -15.36 -8.83
C GLU A 696 39.44 -15.99 -8.94
N THR A 697 39.33 -17.28 -8.65
CA THR A 697 38.05 -17.96 -8.60
C THR A 697 37.85 -18.70 -7.30
N LYS A 698 36.69 -18.63 -6.71
CA LYS A 698 36.31 -19.32 -5.46
C LYS A 698 34.99 -20.09 -5.67
N ARG A 699 35.01 -21.36 -5.19
CA ARG A 699 33.75 -22.13 -5.15
C ARG A 699 33.00 -21.81 -3.86
N ILE A 700 31.71 -21.52 -3.96
CA ILE A 700 30.83 -21.22 -2.86
C ILE A 700 29.64 -22.17 -2.96
N ARG A 701 29.21 -22.74 -1.84
CA ARG A 701 27.91 -23.43 -1.76
C ARG A 701 26.92 -22.45 -1.16
N SER A 702 26.00 -21.93 -1.97
CA SER A 702 24.90 -21.11 -1.53
C SER A 702 23.85 -22.00 -0.85
N GLU A 703 23.47 -21.64 0.37
CA GLU A 703 22.38 -22.28 1.10
C GLU A 703 21.04 -21.59 0.75
N ALA A 704 19.93 -22.36 0.79
CA ALA A 704 18.60 -21.85 0.50
C ALA A 704 18.19 -20.78 1.49
N TYR A 705 17.49 -19.75 1.00
CA TYR A 705 16.80 -18.64 1.70
C TYR A 705 17.68 -17.66 2.50
N ASN A 706 18.87 -18.05 2.99
CA ASN A 706 19.68 -17.15 3.84
C ASN A 706 21.15 -17.48 3.76
N HIS A 707 21.76 -17.30 2.58
CA HIS A 707 23.21 -17.44 2.43
C HIS A 707 23.90 -16.09 2.54
N ARG A 708 24.92 -16.01 3.41
CA ARG A 708 25.83 -14.87 3.53
C ARG A 708 27.25 -15.36 3.66
N SER A 709 28.09 -14.99 2.70
CA SER A 709 29.53 -15.22 2.74
C SER A 709 30.27 -13.90 2.74
N GLU A 710 31.22 -13.75 3.66
CA GLU A 710 32.07 -12.59 3.81
C GLU A 710 33.55 -12.99 3.66
N PHE A 711 34.35 -12.18 2.95
CA PHE A 711 35.76 -12.44 2.76
C PHE A 711 36.56 -11.15 2.51
N VAL A 712 37.84 -11.16 2.87
CA VAL A 712 38.73 -10.05 2.56
C VAL A 712 39.16 -10.16 1.09
N LEU A 713 39.16 -9.03 0.40
CA LEU A 713 39.62 -8.86 -0.96
C LEU A 713 41.04 -8.26 -0.93
N ASP A 714 42.04 -9.05 -1.28
CA ASP A 714 43.44 -8.57 -1.33
C ASP A 714 43.69 -7.87 -2.66
N VAL A 715 43.85 -6.55 -2.63
CA VAL A 715 44.19 -5.76 -3.82
C VAL A 715 45.56 -6.22 -4.34
N PRO A 716 45.67 -6.64 -5.63
CA PRO A 716 46.93 -7.06 -6.23
C PRO A 716 48.05 -6.03 -6.03
N GLN A 717 49.26 -6.48 -5.71
CA GLN A 717 50.38 -5.58 -5.41
C GLN A 717 50.67 -4.55 -6.52
N SER A 718 50.46 -4.93 -7.77
CA SER A 718 50.60 -4.05 -8.95
C SER A 718 49.58 -2.89 -8.98
N LEU A 719 48.44 -3.00 -8.27
CA LEU A 719 47.35 -2.00 -8.22
C LEU A 719 47.39 -1.16 -6.94
N GLN A 720 48.13 -1.54 -5.91
CA GLN A 720 48.12 -0.86 -4.61
C GLN A 720 48.59 0.60 -4.65
N SER A 721 49.39 0.98 -5.65
CA SER A 721 49.89 2.37 -5.83
C SER A 721 49.00 3.22 -6.75
N ASN A 722 47.96 2.65 -7.34
CA ASN A 722 47.04 3.30 -8.27
C ASN A 722 45.64 3.34 -7.67
N THR A 723 44.89 4.41 -7.89
CA THR A 723 43.50 4.58 -7.44
C THR A 723 42.48 4.42 -8.56
N GLY A 724 42.92 4.19 -9.80
CA GLY A 724 42.05 4.04 -10.98
C GLY A 724 41.61 2.63 -11.32
N TRP A 725 42.01 1.62 -10.52
CA TRP A 725 41.69 0.22 -10.77
C TRP A 725 40.19 -0.11 -10.54
N GLN A 726 39.76 -1.22 -11.13
CA GLN A 726 38.40 -1.75 -10.96
C GLN A 726 38.45 -3.23 -10.59
N LEU A 727 37.48 -3.68 -9.80
CA LEU A 727 37.19 -5.07 -9.50
C LEU A 727 35.82 -5.45 -10.08
N GLU A 728 35.78 -6.38 -11.03
CA GLU A 728 34.58 -7.04 -11.43
C GLU A 728 34.39 -8.35 -10.67
N MET A 729 33.25 -8.49 -10.03
CA MET A 729 32.82 -9.72 -9.36
C MET A 729 31.72 -10.37 -10.20
N LYS A 730 31.82 -11.66 -10.44
CA LYS A 730 30.81 -12.43 -11.19
C LYS A 730 30.50 -13.72 -10.44
N LEU A 731 29.24 -13.93 -10.08
CA LEU A 731 28.76 -15.19 -9.55
C LEU A 731 28.11 -15.98 -10.68
N LYS A 732 28.53 -17.22 -10.88
CA LYS A 732 28.08 -18.04 -12.01
C LYS A 732 27.93 -19.51 -11.65
N THR A 733 27.08 -20.19 -12.37
CA THR A 733 27.07 -21.64 -12.53
C THR A 733 27.83 -22.02 -13.80
N ASP A 734 27.85 -23.30 -14.16
CA ASP A 734 28.43 -23.77 -15.43
C ASP A 734 27.70 -23.17 -16.65
N ASN A 735 26.42 -22.79 -16.52
CA ASN A 735 25.54 -22.42 -17.62
C ASN A 735 25.12 -20.94 -17.64
N GLU A 736 25.21 -20.20 -16.52
CA GLU A 736 24.66 -18.84 -16.42
C GLU A 736 25.43 -17.96 -15.43
N ILE A 737 25.32 -16.65 -15.62
CA ILE A 737 25.77 -15.64 -14.67
C ILE A 737 24.58 -15.24 -13.80
N LEU A 738 24.68 -15.50 -12.49
CA LEU A 738 23.63 -15.21 -11.50
C LEU A 738 23.68 -13.77 -11.01
N ALA A 739 24.88 -13.21 -10.83
CA ALA A 739 25.08 -11.84 -10.37
C ALA A 739 26.38 -11.26 -10.91
N LYS A 740 26.40 -9.93 -11.07
CA LYS A 740 27.60 -9.14 -11.38
C LYS A 740 27.63 -7.92 -10.47
N TYR A 741 28.84 -7.49 -10.11
CA TYR A 741 29.07 -6.25 -9.38
C TYR A 741 30.43 -5.67 -9.76
N THR A 742 30.53 -4.36 -9.90
CA THR A 742 31.75 -3.66 -10.18
C THR A 742 32.05 -2.69 -9.05
N TYR A 743 33.25 -2.81 -8.47
CA TYR A 743 33.78 -1.90 -7.46
C TYR A 743 34.89 -1.04 -8.04
N SER A 744 34.86 0.25 -7.71
CA SER A 744 35.93 1.20 -8.02
C SER A 744 36.31 1.99 -6.75
N PRO A 745 37.58 2.17 -6.41
CA PRO A 745 38.00 2.92 -5.21
C PRO A 745 37.72 4.42 -5.27
N LYS A 746 37.25 4.94 -6.40
CA LYS A 746 36.88 6.35 -6.57
C LYS A 746 35.44 6.66 -6.12
N PHE A 747 34.65 5.65 -5.80
CA PHE A 747 33.28 5.74 -5.34
C PHE A 747 33.09 5.01 -4.02
#